data_be7b16c276a419454e42345fc6b98abf
#
_entry.id   be7b16c276a419454e42345fc6b98abf
#
_cell.length_a   1.000
_cell.length_b   1.000
_cell.length_c   1.000
_cell.angle_alpha   90.00
_cell.angle_beta   90.00
_cell.angle_gamma   90.00
#
_symmetry.space_group_name_H-M   'P 1'
#
loop_
_entity.id
_entity.type
_entity.pdbx_description
1 polymer ?
#
loop_
_entity_poly.entity_id
_entity_poly.type
_entity_poly.pdbx_seq_one_letter_code
_entity_poly.pdbx_strand_id
1 'polypeptide(L)'
;MIRRFVLAVALTSLAPSPGAGATTSANGLVAESGGTAVRVDALTDSILRVRVARDGKWPEDASWAVAAAVRRLSATVRTSNDGFSTSAVSVQLDPRTLRLTVKDPGGRIIIADDAGPAQFDGARFTLRKTLPLGERIYGLGDKTGNFDRRGQSFVDWNTDAWGFQRDTDPIYKSIPFYIASRPEGGAYGLFLDNTWRSWFDFGHRDAGTIEVGSDGGPIDYYVIVGADVRDVVRRYTDLTGKSPLPPLWSLGFQQSRYSYMSADEVRSIAARLRSDHIPADVIWLDIDFQDRNRPFTTNKATYPDLKALSTEIAAQGFKLVTITDLHVAHAPNQGYAPYDSGVAGDHFLKNPDGTTYVAPVWPGPSVFPDFTQASSRAWWGGLYKDFVSAGIAGFWNDMNEPAIFDTPTKTMPLDTVHRIDGDGFAPRTASHAEIHNVYGMENGRATFEGLAKLRPNLRPYVMTRATYAGGQRYAVTWTGDNSSTWDHLKLAVQQMLSLGLSGFSWSGADIPGFIGGASPELATRWFEIAAFTPVYRAHAANDAPRAEPWVDGQAHLAIRRRFIEERYRLLPHIYAVAEEGARTGDPLMRPTFYDYPKMQSASCDQSMSFMLGRDLLVAASPKPEQPRPYDICLPGPGWYDYWSGLPLSSDKVKETPTLERLPVFVRPGSIIAKQPLVQSTSEKPNGPLELHVYPGADCRGEIYLDDGVSVKGASLRQALTCTVTPAGVSLSFGARQGRFAPWWKTIAVTVHGAQERKLTINDQPRAATIEIR
;
A
#
# COMPACT_ATOMS: atom_id res chain seq x y z
N MET A 1 38.84 86.25 23.23
CA MET A 1 38.46 85.04 23.98
C MET A 1 37.87 84.03 23.00
N ILE A 2 38.70 83.08 22.59
CA ILE A 2 38.35 82.08 21.59
C ILE A 2 38.11 80.79 22.36
N ARG A 3 36.83 80.28 22.39
CA ARG A 3 36.48 78.95 22.95
C ARG A 3 36.63 77.90 21.86
N ARG A 4 37.58 76.96 22.10
CA ARG A 4 37.71 75.72 21.27
C ARG A 4 36.62 74.73 21.67
N PHE A 5 35.78 74.26 20.71
CA PHE A 5 34.94 73.10 20.84
C PHE A 5 35.80 71.88 20.47
N VAL A 6 35.85 70.92 21.38
CA VAL A 6 36.41 69.59 21.15
C VAL A 6 35.23 68.69 20.74
N LEU A 7 35.30 68.18 19.49
CA LEU A 7 34.35 67.20 18.97
C LEU A 7 34.83 65.81 19.41
N ALA A 8 34.09 65.17 20.34
CA ALA A 8 34.34 63.78 20.69
C ALA A 8 33.61 62.86 19.65
N VAL A 9 34.43 62.15 18.84
CA VAL A 9 33.95 61.10 17.95
C VAL A 9 33.76 59.83 18.79
N ALA A 10 32.50 59.46 19.04
CA ALA A 10 32.19 58.17 19.64
C ALA A 10 32.39 57.06 18.58
N LEU A 11 33.43 56.26 18.72
CA LEU A 11 33.60 55.00 18.02
C LEU A 11 32.59 54.02 18.61
N THR A 12 31.44 53.77 17.92
CA THR A 12 30.60 52.64 18.14
C THR A 12 31.32 51.37 17.63
N SER A 13 31.81 50.56 18.56
CA SER A 13 32.29 49.22 18.27
C SER A 13 31.10 48.40 17.78
N LEU A 14 31.03 48.13 16.48
CA LEU A 14 30.21 47.08 15.93
C LEU A 14 30.67 45.75 16.55
N ALA A 15 29.86 45.19 17.46
CA ALA A 15 30.03 43.81 17.89
C ALA A 15 29.96 42.92 16.66
N PRO A 16 30.86 41.96 16.46
CA PRO A 16 30.75 41.02 15.36
C PRO A 16 29.44 40.23 15.51
N SER A 17 28.62 40.21 14.48
CA SER A 17 27.47 39.30 14.38
C SER A 17 27.95 37.87 14.67
N PRO A 18 27.22 37.06 15.47
CA PRO A 18 27.61 35.70 15.74
C PRO A 18 27.80 34.99 14.39
N GLY A 19 29.01 34.51 14.15
CA GLY A 19 29.40 33.83 12.91
C GLY A 19 28.48 32.65 12.66
N ALA A 20 27.97 32.51 11.44
CA ALA A 20 27.24 31.35 10.98
C ALA A 20 28.08 30.07 11.27
N GLY A 21 27.68 29.29 12.25
CA GLY A 21 28.35 28.07 12.68
C GLY A 21 27.36 26.92 12.80
N ALA A 22 27.79 25.73 12.44
CA ALA A 22 26.99 24.52 12.71
C ALA A 22 27.34 24.00 14.12
N THR A 23 26.32 23.64 14.89
CA THR A 23 26.47 22.99 16.19
C THR A 23 26.20 21.49 16.03
N THR A 24 27.17 20.65 16.39
CA THR A 24 27.06 19.21 16.33
C THR A 24 26.27 18.66 17.52
N SER A 25 25.46 17.62 17.29
CA SER A 25 24.80 16.81 18.31
C SER A 25 25.35 15.37 18.30
N ALA A 26 24.91 14.54 19.23
CA ALA A 26 25.37 13.14 19.30
C ALA A 26 25.09 12.32 18.02
N ASN A 27 24.04 12.67 17.27
CA ASN A 27 23.60 11.96 16.06
C ASN A 27 23.35 12.85 14.86
N GLY A 28 23.85 14.12 14.87
CA GLY A 28 23.56 15.04 13.78
C GLY A 28 24.17 16.42 13.97
N LEU A 29 23.54 17.40 13.32
CA LEU A 29 23.96 18.81 13.41
C LEU A 29 22.78 19.77 13.27
N VAL A 30 22.98 20.99 13.76
CA VAL A 30 22.07 22.14 13.61
C VAL A 30 22.86 23.31 13.07
N ALA A 31 22.32 23.99 12.07
CA ALA A 31 22.85 25.26 11.59
C ALA A 31 21.74 26.31 11.52
N GLU A 32 22.09 27.58 11.74
CA GLU A 32 21.13 28.68 11.72
C GLU A 32 21.70 29.86 10.88
N SER A 33 20.84 30.42 10.04
CA SER A 33 21.14 31.60 9.21
C SER A 33 19.86 32.37 8.90
N GLY A 34 19.86 33.70 9.06
CA GLY A 34 18.76 34.56 8.68
C GLY A 34 17.41 34.25 9.36
N GLY A 35 17.41 33.79 10.62
CA GLY A 35 16.20 33.41 11.35
C GLY A 35 15.61 32.00 10.99
N THR A 36 16.26 31.32 10.07
CA THR A 36 15.93 29.90 9.73
C THR A 36 16.96 28.99 10.36
N ALA A 37 16.53 27.90 10.99
CA ALA A 37 17.42 26.85 11.47
C ALA A 37 17.09 25.51 10.82
N VAL A 38 18.12 24.73 10.47
CA VAL A 38 18.00 23.38 9.92
C VAL A 38 18.67 22.40 10.86
N ARG A 39 17.97 21.33 11.19
CA ARG A 39 18.50 20.20 11.95
C ARG A 39 18.46 18.95 11.11
N VAL A 40 19.59 18.25 11.07
CA VAL A 40 19.71 16.95 10.39
C VAL A 40 20.19 15.94 11.40
N ASP A 41 19.35 14.92 11.67
CA ASP A 41 19.64 13.82 12.59
C ASP A 41 19.72 12.50 11.82
N ALA A 42 20.72 11.66 12.10
CA ALA A 42 20.79 10.28 11.63
C ALA A 42 20.00 9.39 12.59
N LEU A 43 18.84 8.88 12.15
CA LEU A 43 18.07 7.89 12.93
C LEU A 43 18.72 6.51 12.84
N THR A 44 19.20 6.16 11.67
CA THR A 44 20.02 4.97 11.38
C THR A 44 21.18 5.38 10.48
N ASP A 45 22.06 4.46 10.13
CA ASP A 45 23.12 4.76 9.17
C ASP A 45 22.62 5.24 7.81
N SER A 46 21.36 4.94 7.45
CA SER A 46 20.79 5.17 6.13
C SER A 46 19.49 5.99 6.14
N ILE A 47 18.98 6.38 7.31
CA ILE A 47 17.76 7.20 7.44
C ILE A 47 18.13 8.49 8.16
N LEU A 48 17.98 9.60 7.47
CA LEU A 48 18.18 10.95 7.99
C LEU A 48 16.82 11.62 8.18
N ARG A 49 16.63 12.33 9.29
CA ARG A 49 15.50 13.24 9.51
C ARG A 49 15.95 14.67 9.40
N VAL A 50 15.27 15.46 8.60
CA VAL A 50 15.56 16.88 8.38
C VAL A 50 14.37 17.70 8.84
N ARG A 51 14.62 18.63 9.78
CA ARG A 51 13.61 19.56 10.27
C ARG A 51 14.07 20.99 10.07
N VAL A 52 13.14 21.86 9.69
CA VAL A 52 13.40 23.28 9.50
C VAL A 52 12.56 24.08 10.49
N ALA A 53 13.24 24.90 11.30
CA ALA A 53 12.60 25.87 12.16
C ALA A 53 12.57 27.24 11.47
N ARG A 54 11.45 27.92 11.56
CA ARG A 54 11.26 29.29 11.09
C ARG A 54 11.09 30.21 12.29
N ASP A 55 11.76 31.36 12.26
CA ASP A 55 11.71 32.36 13.34
C ASP A 55 11.99 31.73 14.73
N GLY A 56 12.96 30.82 14.80
CA GLY A 56 13.38 30.11 16.01
C GLY A 56 12.38 29.07 16.54
N LYS A 57 11.29 28.80 15.80
CA LYS A 57 10.24 27.85 16.22
C LYS A 57 10.41 26.50 15.52
N TRP A 58 10.77 25.50 16.29
CA TRP A 58 10.81 24.11 15.82
C TRP A 58 9.40 23.52 15.67
N PRO A 59 9.16 22.69 14.61
CA PRO A 59 7.94 21.88 14.53
C PRO A 59 7.78 20.99 15.77
N GLU A 60 6.55 20.72 16.15
CA GLU A 60 6.24 19.71 17.18
C GLU A 60 6.81 18.34 16.80
N ASP A 61 7.39 17.63 17.77
CA ASP A 61 7.92 16.27 17.53
C ASP A 61 6.80 15.21 17.64
N ALA A 62 5.86 15.30 16.74
CA ALA A 62 4.73 14.39 16.61
C ALA A 62 4.51 14.01 15.15
N SER A 63 3.88 12.86 14.89
CA SER A 63 3.60 12.38 13.53
C SER A 63 2.50 11.34 13.54
N TRP A 64 1.62 11.41 12.55
CA TRP A 64 0.60 10.39 12.27
C TRP A 64 1.19 9.15 11.59
N ALA A 65 2.26 9.32 10.82
CA ALA A 65 2.90 8.27 10.02
C ALA A 65 4.01 7.51 10.78
N VAL A 66 4.84 8.24 11.53
CA VAL A 66 6.05 7.70 12.15
C VAL A 66 5.90 7.60 13.67
N ALA A 67 5.99 6.40 14.20
CA ALA A 67 5.85 6.17 15.63
C ALA A 67 6.94 6.89 16.44
N ALA A 68 6.61 7.38 17.64
CA ALA A 68 7.53 8.11 18.52
C ALA A 68 8.82 7.31 18.83
N ALA A 69 8.73 5.99 18.97
CA ALA A 69 9.90 5.14 19.20
C ALA A 69 10.89 5.18 18.02
N VAL A 70 10.39 5.23 16.80
CA VAL A 70 11.21 5.31 15.57
C VAL A 70 11.83 6.70 15.43
N ARG A 71 11.07 7.77 15.70
CA ARG A 71 11.60 9.16 15.66
C ARG A 71 12.74 9.41 16.67
N ARG A 72 12.82 8.60 17.75
CA ARG A 72 13.85 8.67 18.78
C ARG A 72 15.07 7.80 18.51
N LEU A 73 15.12 7.06 17.41
CA LEU A 73 16.29 6.31 17.01
C LEU A 73 17.45 7.28 16.81
N SER A 74 18.68 6.82 17.08
CA SER A 74 19.88 7.64 17.05
C SER A 74 21.08 6.80 16.64
N ALA A 75 21.59 7.05 15.44
CA ALA A 75 22.83 6.42 14.98
C ALA A 75 24.05 7.15 15.56
N THR A 76 25.16 6.43 15.71
CA THR A 76 26.45 7.04 16.01
C THR A 76 27.04 7.67 14.76
N VAL A 77 27.43 8.94 14.85
CA VAL A 77 28.00 9.69 13.73
C VAL A 77 29.43 10.14 14.02
N ARG A 78 30.22 10.31 12.95
CA ARG A 78 31.51 11.01 13.00
C ARG A 78 31.27 12.43 12.53
N THR A 79 31.51 13.40 13.40
CA THR A 79 31.26 14.82 13.14
C THR A 79 32.43 15.48 12.41
N SER A 80 32.15 16.52 11.63
CA SER A 80 33.06 17.48 11.03
C SER A 80 32.56 18.90 11.30
N ASN A 81 33.28 19.95 10.82
CA ASN A 81 32.92 21.33 11.11
C ASN A 81 31.56 21.76 10.56
N ASP A 82 31.15 21.21 9.40
CA ASP A 82 29.91 21.55 8.67
C ASP A 82 29.09 20.32 8.27
N GLY A 83 29.34 19.17 8.91
CA GLY A 83 28.70 17.93 8.57
C GLY A 83 28.95 16.79 9.54
N PHE A 84 28.51 15.60 9.12
CA PHE A 84 28.81 14.34 9.78
C PHE A 84 28.77 13.18 8.77
N SER A 85 29.23 12.02 9.20
CA SER A 85 29.11 10.77 8.43
C SER A 85 28.67 9.60 9.30
N THR A 86 27.93 8.70 8.68
CA THR A 86 27.61 7.35 9.15
C THR A 86 28.41 6.33 8.35
N SER A 87 28.13 5.04 8.47
CA SER A 87 28.69 4.01 7.58
C SER A 87 28.13 4.06 6.15
N ALA A 88 26.93 4.64 5.95
CA ALA A 88 26.22 4.65 4.68
C ALA A 88 26.22 6.00 3.95
N VAL A 89 26.38 7.11 4.66
CA VAL A 89 26.28 8.45 4.08
C VAL A 89 27.26 9.44 4.70
N SER A 90 27.59 10.49 3.93
CA SER A 90 28.21 11.73 4.39
C SER A 90 27.24 12.89 4.17
N VAL A 91 26.97 13.63 5.23
CA VAL A 91 26.03 14.77 5.27
C VAL A 91 26.82 16.05 5.41
N GLN A 92 26.51 17.03 4.59
CA GLN A 92 27.10 18.37 4.64
C GLN A 92 25.96 19.40 4.66
N LEU A 93 26.01 20.35 5.57
CA LEU A 93 25.07 21.46 5.70
C LEU A 93 25.88 22.77 5.70
N ASP A 94 25.78 23.55 4.63
CA ASP A 94 26.42 24.85 4.52
C ASP A 94 25.85 25.81 5.57
N PRO A 95 26.63 26.31 6.51
CA PRO A 95 26.10 27.14 7.62
C PRO A 95 25.64 28.54 7.21
N ARG A 96 25.95 28.99 5.99
CA ARG A 96 25.52 30.32 5.48
C ARG A 96 24.24 30.22 4.67
N THR A 97 24.17 29.24 3.78
CA THR A 97 23.05 29.03 2.86
C THR A 97 22.04 28.03 3.37
N LEU A 98 22.43 27.25 4.38
CA LEU A 98 21.66 26.10 4.92
C LEU A 98 21.35 25.03 3.87
N ARG A 99 22.15 24.94 2.79
CA ARG A 99 22.02 23.91 1.77
C ARG A 99 22.50 22.57 2.29
N LEU A 100 21.62 21.60 2.20
CA LEU A 100 21.91 20.20 2.53
C LEU A 100 22.46 19.47 1.30
N THR A 101 23.55 18.72 1.50
CA THR A 101 24.09 17.76 0.54
C THR A 101 24.36 16.45 1.24
N VAL A 102 23.81 15.37 0.69
CA VAL A 102 24.05 14.00 1.16
C VAL A 102 24.80 13.24 0.07
N LYS A 103 25.89 12.58 0.45
CA LYS A 103 26.76 11.82 -0.44
C LYS A 103 26.86 10.36 0.03
N ASP A 104 27.12 9.45 -0.88
CA ASP A 104 27.52 8.08 -0.56
C ASP A 104 28.97 8.02 -0.03
N PRO A 105 29.43 6.88 0.50
CA PRO A 105 30.81 6.73 0.98
C PRO A 105 31.87 6.95 -0.10
N GLY A 106 31.54 6.82 -1.38
CA GLY A 106 32.40 7.12 -2.52
C GLY A 106 32.47 8.61 -2.90
N GLY A 107 31.70 9.48 -2.21
CA GLY A 107 31.66 10.93 -2.44
C GLY A 107 30.68 11.35 -3.55
N ARG A 108 29.90 10.43 -4.15
CA ARG A 108 28.86 10.74 -5.13
C ARG A 108 27.66 11.37 -4.42
N ILE A 109 27.13 12.46 -4.96
CA ILE A 109 25.94 13.12 -4.42
C ILE A 109 24.73 12.20 -4.58
N ILE A 110 24.03 11.92 -3.49
CA ILE A 110 22.75 11.19 -3.45
C ILE A 110 21.61 12.18 -3.65
N ILE A 111 21.52 13.21 -2.81
CA ILE A 111 20.54 14.27 -2.88
C ILE A 111 21.18 15.59 -2.45
N ALA A 112 20.83 16.69 -3.10
CA ALA A 112 21.30 18.02 -2.74
C ALA A 112 20.19 19.07 -2.93
N ASP A 113 20.18 20.08 -2.05
CA ASP A 113 19.35 21.26 -2.24
C ASP A 113 19.82 22.05 -3.47
N ASP A 114 18.89 22.58 -4.25
CA ASP A 114 19.19 23.46 -5.38
C ASP A 114 19.63 24.86 -4.90
N ALA A 115 18.88 25.49 -3.99
CA ALA A 115 19.18 26.83 -3.47
C ALA A 115 19.41 26.85 -1.97
N GLY A 116 18.39 26.71 -1.15
CA GLY A 116 18.43 26.74 0.32
C GLY A 116 17.51 25.68 0.89
N PRO A 117 17.28 25.68 2.22
CA PRO A 117 16.50 24.64 2.87
C PRO A 117 15.02 24.68 2.46
N ALA A 118 14.48 25.86 2.24
CA ALA A 118 13.11 26.10 1.78
C ALA A 118 12.93 27.53 1.30
N GLN A 119 11.98 27.74 0.41
CA GLN A 119 11.42 29.04 0.03
C GLN A 119 10.07 29.19 0.72
N PHE A 120 9.77 30.39 1.25
CA PHE A 120 8.55 30.66 1.98
C PHE A 120 7.69 31.72 1.27
N ASP A 121 6.37 31.49 1.27
CA ASP A 121 5.35 32.44 0.85
C ASP A 121 4.19 32.37 1.86
N GLY A 122 4.18 33.26 2.84
CA GLY A 122 3.26 33.18 3.97
C GLY A 122 3.45 31.89 4.76
N ALA A 123 2.40 31.06 4.87
CA ALA A 123 2.44 29.75 5.49
C ALA A 123 3.01 28.67 4.55
N ARG A 124 2.95 28.90 3.24
CA ARG A 124 3.44 27.96 2.22
C ARG A 124 4.94 27.87 2.23
N PHE A 125 5.43 26.69 1.86
CA PHE A 125 6.85 26.49 1.62
C PHE A 125 7.09 25.58 0.39
N THR A 126 8.28 25.72 -0.19
CA THR A 126 8.75 24.85 -1.28
C THR A 126 10.20 24.45 -1.01
N LEU A 127 10.48 23.17 -1.02
CA LEU A 127 11.81 22.56 -1.04
C LEU A 127 12.21 22.34 -2.50
N ARG A 128 13.45 22.66 -2.85
CA ARG A 128 13.99 22.42 -4.19
C ARG A 128 15.21 21.52 -4.10
N LYS A 129 15.17 20.39 -4.80
CA LYS A 129 16.25 19.41 -4.90
C LYS A 129 16.73 19.30 -6.34
N THR A 130 18.01 19.05 -6.53
CA THR A 130 18.55 18.77 -7.87
C THR A 130 17.99 17.46 -8.43
N LEU A 131 17.65 17.44 -9.72
CA LEU A 131 17.19 16.26 -10.46
C LEU A 131 18.20 15.90 -11.55
N PRO A 132 19.19 15.04 -11.30
CA PRO A 132 20.18 14.61 -12.28
C PRO A 132 19.56 13.98 -13.53
N LEU A 133 20.22 14.13 -14.67
CA LEU A 133 19.80 13.51 -15.91
C LEU A 133 19.80 11.97 -15.78
N GLY A 134 18.75 11.33 -16.29
CA GLY A 134 18.61 9.87 -16.27
C GLY A 134 18.06 9.29 -14.96
N GLU A 135 17.95 10.08 -13.88
CA GLU A 135 17.31 9.64 -12.64
C GLU A 135 15.82 9.39 -12.88
N ARG A 136 15.31 8.25 -12.43
CA ARG A 136 13.90 7.84 -12.54
C ARG A 136 13.20 8.02 -11.20
N ILE A 137 11.94 8.43 -11.24
CA ILE A 137 11.16 8.75 -10.05
C ILE A 137 9.93 7.84 -9.96
N TYR A 138 9.72 7.22 -8.78
CA TYR A 138 8.59 6.35 -8.49
C TYR A 138 7.92 6.75 -7.17
N GLY A 139 6.74 6.20 -6.88
CA GLY A 139 6.05 6.41 -5.60
C GLY A 139 4.84 7.33 -5.68
N LEU A 140 4.59 8.11 -4.61
CA LEU A 140 3.38 8.88 -4.32
C LEU A 140 2.12 8.01 -4.19
N GLY A 141 2.28 6.70 -3.97
CA GLY A 141 1.15 5.79 -3.76
C GLY A 141 0.20 5.72 -4.95
N ASP A 142 -1.07 5.96 -4.70
CA ASP A 142 -2.14 5.89 -5.69
C ASP A 142 -2.23 7.20 -6.48
N LYS A 143 -1.58 7.25 -7.62
CA LYS A 143 -1.61 8.37 -8.56
C LYS A 143 -1.87 7.88 -9.98
N THR A 144 -2.52 8.69 -10.75
CA THR A 144 -2.66 8.55 -12.21
C THR A 144 -1.34 8.87 -12.94
N GLY A 145 -1.37 9.08 -14.24
CA GLY A 145 -0.18 9.41 -15.03
C GLY A 145 0.71 8.22 -15.33
N ASN A 146 1.96 8.49 -15.64
CA ASN A 146 2.96 7.46 -15.96
C ASN A 146 3.58 6.89 -14.68
N PHE A 147 3.98 5.63 -14.71
CA PHE A 147 4.60 4.94 -13.58
C PHE A 147 5.95 5.57 -13.17
N ASP A 148 6.80 5.94 -14.14
CA ASP A 148 7.93 6.84 -13.92
C ASP A 148 7.40 8.27 -13.86
N ARG A 149 7.51 8.90 -12.70
CA ARG A 149 6.96 10.23 -12.40
C ARG A 149 7.79 11.38 -12.98
N ARG A 150 8.98 11.13 -13.51
CA ARG A 150 9.82 12.17 -14.10
C ARG A 150 9.08 12.93 -15.22
N GLY A 151 9.17 14.26 -15.19
CA GLY A 151 8.47 15.15 -16.10
C GLY A 151 7.01 15.39 -15.78
N GLN A 152 6.52 14.93 -14.63
CA GLN A 152 5.13 15.07 -14.19
C GLN A 152 5.06 15.83 -12.86
N SER A 153 3.88 16.35 -12.55
CA SER A 153 3.55 17.09 -11.32
C SER A 153 2.30 16.51 -10.69
N PHE A 154 2.25 16.45 -9.34
CA PHE A 154 1.15 15.83 -8.59
C PHE A 154 0.80 16.62 -7.35
N VAL A 155 -0.45 16.51 -6.92
CA VAL A 155 -0.99 17.09 -5.69
C VAL A 155 -1.40 15.98 -4.72
N ASP A 156 -0.96 16.07 -3.48
CA ASP A 156 -1.46 15.24 -2.38
C ASP A 156 -2.59 15.96 -1.65
N TRP A 157 -3.82 15.53 -1.97
CA TRP A 157 -5.07 15.97 -1.36
C TRP A 157 -6.12 14.90 -1.59
N ASN A 158 -6.54 14.20 -0.54
CA ASN A 158 -7.51 13.13 -0.65
C ASN A 158 -8.79 13.64 -1.30
N THR A 159 -9.18 13.08 -2.45
CA THR A 159 -10.29 13.62 -3.23
C THR A 159 -11.17 12.49 -3.75
N ASP A 160 -12.48 12.58 -3.53
CA ASP A 160 -13.45 11.73 -4.22
C ASP A 160 -13.41 12.02 -5.73
N ALA A 161 -12.70 11.17 -6.45
CA ALA A 161 -12.39 11.35 -7.86
C ALA A 161 -13.24 10.41 -8.74
N TRP A 162 -14.55 10.40 -8.54
CA TRP A 162 -15.49 9.65 -9.37
C TRP A 162 -15.23 9.87 -10.86
N GLY A 163 -15.04 8.78 -11.60
CA GLY A 163 -14.80 8.85 -13.03
C GLY A 163 -13.43 9.41 -13.42
N PHE A 164 -12.45 9.31 -12.54
CA PHE A 164 -11.08 9.78 -12.83
C PHE A 164 -10.53 9.20 -14.13
N GLN A 165 -9.66 9.98 -14.78
CA GLN A 165 -8.96 9.61 -16.00
C GLN A 165 -7.46 9.52 -15.74
N ARG A 166 -6.67 9.15 -16.77
CA ARG A 166 -5.22 9.02 -16.67
C ARG A 166 -4.49 10.31 -16.23
N ASP A 167 -5.07 11.45 -16.44
CA ASP A 167 -4.52 12.77 -16.11
C ASP A 167 -5.21 13.44 -14.92
N THR A 168 -6.15 12.76 -14.26
CA THR A 168 -6.85 13.30 -13.09
C THR A 168 -5.92 13.32 -11.87
N ASP A 169 -5.72 14.49 -11.28
CA ASP A 169 -4.99 14.67 -10.03
C ASP A 169 -5.55 15.89 -9.28
N PRO A 170 -5.79 15.82 -7.99
CA PRO A 170 -5.57 14.69 -7.08
C PRO A 170 -6.66 13.60 -7.13
N ILE A 171 -6.36 12.43 -6.53
CA ILE A 171 -7.31 11.34 -6.32
C ILE A 171 -7.27 10.84 -4.85
N TYR A 172 -8.03 9.84 -4.53
CA TYR A 172 -8.47 9.31 -3.22
C TYR A 172 -7.51 9.35 -2.04
N LYS A 173 -6.18 9.27 -2.22
CA LYS A 173 -5.23 9.12 -1.11
C LYS A 173 -3.90 9.86 -1.33
N SER A 174 -3.27 10.22 -0.22
CA SER A 174 -2.03 11.01 -0.18
C SER A 174 -0.92 10.26 0.52
N ILE A 175 0.14 9.93 -0.21
CA ILE A 175 1.32 9.28 0.34
C ILE A 175 2.54 10.08 -0.11
N PRO A 176 2.96 11.11 0.65
CA PRO A 176 3.99 12.07 0.25
C PRO A 176 5.41 11.48 0.32
N PHE A 177 5.60 10.35 -0.38
CA PHE A 177 6.83 9.60 -0.45
C PHE A 177 7.17 9.25 -1.88
N TYR A 178 8.35 9.67 -2.35
CA TYR A 178 8.89 9.26 -3.64
C TYR A 178 10.24 8.58 -3.52
N ILE A 179 10.59 7.78 -4.52
CA ILE A 179 11.86 7.08 -4.66
C ILE A 179 12.54 7.57 -5.93
N ALA A 180 13.77 8.04 -5.82
CA ALA A 180 14.65 8.32 -6.94
C ALA A 180 15.64 7.18 -7.14
N SER A 181 15.75 6.67 -8.36
CA SER A 181 16.64 5.57 -8.72
C SER A 181 17.52 5.94 -9.90
N ARG A 182 18.78 5.52 -9.85
CA ARG A 182 19.82 5.92 -10.81
C ARG A 182 20.25 4.78 -11.72
N PRO A 183 20.56 5.07 -12.98
CA PRO A 183 21.02 4.05 -13.94
C PRO A 183 22.30 3.35 -13.51
N GLU A 184 23.21 4.07 -12.85
CA GLU A 184 24.49 3.54 -12.35
C GLU A 184 24.39 2.81 -11.02
N GLY A 185 23.19 2.67 -10.48
CA GLY A 185 22.90 2.03 -9.19
C GLY A 185 22.78 3.01 -8.03
N GLY A 186 22.15 2.54 -6.98
CA GLY A 186 21.73 3.30 -5.82
C GLY A 186 20.35 3.94 -5.98
N ALA A 187 19.67 4.10 -4.86
CA ALA A 187 18.38 4.76 -4.79
C ALA A 187 18.27 5.55 -3.48
N TYR A 188 17.40 6.56 -3.48
CA TYR A 188 16.97 7.20 -2.25
C TYR A 188 15.48 7.45 -2.26
N GLY A 189 14.89 7.54 -1.07
CA GLY A 189 13.51 7.99 -0.89
C GLY A 189 13.49 9.33 -0.16
N LEU A 190 12.50 10.16 -0.46
CA LEU A 190 12.16 11.32 0.35
C LEU A 190 10.70 11.17 0.80
N PHE A 191 10.49 11.19 2.11
CA PHE A 191 9.18 11.21 2.73
C PHE A 191 8.96 12.56 3.41
N LEU A 192 7.94 13.32 2.97
CA LEU A 192 7.51 14.56 3.60
C LEU A 192 6.47 14.24 4.69
N ASP A 193 6.83 14.36 5.96
CA ASP A 193 5.94 14.10 7.11
C ASP A 193 5.09 15.34 7.41
N ASN A 194 4.15 15.62 6.51
CA ASN A 194 3.26 16.78 6.54
C ASN A 194 1.90 16.43 5.95
N THR A 195 0.84 16.62 6.72
CA THR A 195 -0.53 16.22 6.37
C THR A 195 -1.34 17.28 5.62
N TRP A 196 -0.80 18.49 5.47
CA TRP A 196 -1.42 19.56 4.70
C TRP A 196 -1.44 19.25 3.21
N ARG A 197 -2.22 19.98 2.44
CA ARG A 197 -2.18 19.89 0.98
C ARG A 197 -0.77 20.18 0.48
N SER A 198 -0.19 19.22 -0.23
CA SER A 198 1.17 19.29 -0.72
C SER A 198 1.25 18.98 -2.22
N TRP A 199 2.36 19.34 -2.85
CA TRP A 199 2.60 19.07 -4.27
C TRP A 199 4.02 18.59 -4.50
N PHE A 200 4.17 17.86 -5.60
CA PHE A 200 5.45 17.30 -6.07
C PHE A 200 5.58 17.59 -7.55
N ASP A 201 6.65 18.25 -7.96
CA ASP A 201 7.02 18.47 -9.36
C ASP A 201 8.35 17.78 -9.63
N PHE A 202 8.36 16.84 -10.54
CA PHE A 202 9.53 16.03 -10.87
C PHE A 202 10.16 16.44 -12.19
N GLY A 203 10.44 17.70 -12.36
CA GLY A 203 11.04 18.23 -13.57
C GLY A 203 10.01 18.58 -14.66
N HIS A 204 8.75 18.78 -14.29
CA HIS A 204 7.72 19.25 -15.22
C HIS A 204 7.92 20.73 -15.56
N ARG A 205 8.17 21.56 -14.54
CA ARG A 205 8.43 22.98 -14.70
C ARG A 205 9.88 23.27 -15.04
N ASP A 206 10.81 22.62 -14.37
CA ASP A 206 12.25 22.73 -14.54
C ASP A 206 12.87 21.34 -14.54
N ALA A 207 13.33 20.89 -15.73
CA ALA A 207 13.81 19.53 -15.97
C ALA A 207 14.99 19.10 -15.06
N GLY A 208 15.67 20.04 -14.43
CA GLY A 208 16.81 19.82 -13.51
C GLY A 208 16.45 19.83 -12.03
N THR A 209 15.17 20.02 -11.68
CA THR A 209 14.75 20.26 -10.30
C THR A 209 13.57 19.40 -9.89
N ILE A 210 13.61 18.89 -8.66
CA ILE A 210 12.45 18.37 -7.94
C ILE A 210 11.94 19.48 -7.01
N GLU A 211 10.66 19.83 -7.10
CA GLU A 211 10.00 20.71 -6.15
C GLU A 211 9.05 19.91 -5.27
N VAL A 212 9.15 20.08 -3.95
CA VAL A 212 8.25 19.51 -2.96
C VAL A 212 7.73 20.66 -2.10
N GLY A 213 6.42 20.88 -2.10
CA GLY A 213 5.84 22.00 -1.38
C GLY A 213 4.58 21.66 -0.62
N SER A 214 4.16 22.58 0.26
CA SER A 214 2.92 22.46 1.04
C SER A 214 2.29 23.82 1.29
N ASP A 215 0.95 23.86 1.40
CA ASP A 215 0.20 25.07 1.74
C ASP A 215 0.42 25.52 3.20
N GLY A 216 1.00 24.66 4.04
CA GLY A 216 1.29 24.98 5.46
C GLY A 216 1.92 23.81 6.19
N GLY A 217 1.90 23.85 7.51
CA GLY A 217 2.39 22.80 8.38
C GLY A 217 3.89 22.71 8.56
N PRO A 218 4.40 21.63 9.16
CA PRO A 218 5.83 21.50 9.47
C PRO A 218 6.66 21.20 8.23
N ILE A 219 7.92 21.67 8.23
CA ILE A 219 8.94 21.13 7.36
C ILE A 219 9.70 20.07 8.15
N ASP A 220 9.24 18.84 8.00
CA ASP A 220 9.82 17.63 8.59
C ASP A 220 9.83 16.56 7.51
N TYR A 221 11.01 16.11 7.09
CA TYR A 221 11.11 15.10 6.06
C TYR A 221 12.26 14.12 6.33
N TYR A 222 12.14 12.95 5.74
CA TYR A 222 13.14 11.90 5.87
C TYR A 222 13.80 11.62 4.53
N VAL A 223 15.13 11.50 4.55
CA VAL A 223 15.93 11.00 3.43
C VAL A 223 16.34 9.57 3.74
N ILE A 224 15.96 8.64 2.88
CA ILE A 224 16.13 7.19 3.06
C ILE A 224 17.04 6.69 1.95
N VAL A 225 18.26 6.29 2.28
CA VAL A 225 19.26 5.88 1.28
C VAL A 225 19.29 4.36 1.16
N GLY A 226 19.38 3.82 -0.05
CA GLY A 226 19.47 2.39 -0.33
C GLY A 226 20.44 2.03 -1.44
N ALA A 227 20.93 0.80 -1.45
CA ALA A 227 21.69 0.26 -2.58
C ALA A 227 20.84 0.14 -3.84
N ASP A 228 19.53 -0.07 -3.66
CA ASP A 228 18.53 -0.19 -4.71
C ASP A 228 17.14 0.24 -4.18
N VAL A 229 16.13 0.14 -5.03
CA VAL A 229 14.73 0.48 -4.69
C VAL A 229 14.20 -0.42 -3.57
N ARG A 230 14.59 -1.69 -3.52
CA ARG A 230 14.19 -2.63 -2.46
C ARG A 230 14.63 -2.16 -1.09
N ASP A 231 15.90 -1.78 -0.97
CA ASP A 231 16.44 -1.27 0.30
C ASP A 231 15.67 -0.04 0.78
N VAL A 232 15.35 0.89 -0.14
CA VAL A 232 14.59 2.10 0.18
C VAL A 232 13.19 1.75 0.68
N VAL A 233 12.45 0.86 0.00
CA VAL A 233 11.10 0.45 0.40
C VAL A 233 11.11 -0.23 1.77
N ARG A 234 12.04 -1.15 2.03
CA ARG A 234 12.17 -1.82 3.33
C ARG A 234 12.42 -0.81 4.45
N ARG A 235 13.35 0.13 4.26
CA ARG A 235 13.66 1.18 5.24
C ARG A 235 12.51 2.17 5.42
N TYR A 236 11.78 2.49 4.36
CA TYR A 236 10.55 3.28 4.45
C TYR A 236 9.48 2.57 5.29
N THR A 237 9.31 1.27 5.11
CA THR A 237 8.36 0.49 5.92
C THR A 237 8.88 0.23 7.34
N ASP A 238 10.18 0.20 7.59
CA ASP A 238 10.75 0.25 8.95
C ASP A 238 10.45 1.59 9.64
N LEU A 239 10.41 2.69 8.88
CA LEU A 239 10.08 4.03 9.38
C LEU A 239 8.58 4.18 9.66
N THR A 240 7.71 3.80 8.73
CA THR A 240 6.26 4.08 8.75
C THR A 240 5.40 2.89 9.20
N GLY A 241 6.02 1.73 9.39
CA GLY A 241 5.36 0.47 9.74
C GLY A 241 5.06 -0.40 8.52
N LYS A 242 5.05 -1.71 8.73
CA LYS A 242 4.78 -2.72 7.71
C LYS A 242 3.29 -3.07 7.67
N SER A 243 2.81 -3.50 6.51
CA SER A 243 1.49 -4.11 6.40
C SER A 243 1.45 -5.43 7.17
N PRO A 244 0.50 -5.66 8.09
CA PRO A 244 0.38 -6.94 8.78
C PRO A 244 -0.03 -8.07 7.82
N LEU A 245 0.30 -9.32 8.17
CA LEU A 245 -0.18 -10.47 7.43
C LEU A 245 -1.72 -10.53 7.50
N PRO A 246 -2.42 -10.47 6.35
CA PRO A 246 -3.88 -10.46 6.34
C PRO A 246 -4.44 -11.86 6.65
N PRO A 247 -5.75 -11.99 6.96
CA PRO A 247 -6.40 -13.29 7.01
C PRO A 247 -6.28 -14.03 5.67
N LEU A 248 -6.01 -15.33 5.70
CA LEU A 248 -5.82 -16.14 4.49
C LEU A 248 -7.01 -16.04 3.51
N TRP A 249 -8.24 -15.99 4.01
CA TRP A 249 -9.45 -15.87 3.21
C TRP A 249 -9.48 -14.60 2.35
N SER A 250 -8.79 -13.54 2.76
CA SER A 250 -8.72 -12.30 1.97
C SER A 250 -7.81 -12.40 0.74
N LEU A 251 -7.05 -13.49 0.62
CA LEU A 251 -6.22 -13.79 -0.55
C LEU A 251 -6.95 -14.61 -1.62
N GLY A 252 -8.14 -15.16 -1.31
CA GLY A 252 -9.00 -15.83 -2.25
C GLY A 252 -9.76 -14.84 -3.15
N PHE A 253 -10.60 -15.38 -4.03
CA PHE A 253 -11.50 -14.59 -4.87
C PHE A 253 -12.65 -14.03 -4.03
N GLN A 254 -13.03 -12.79 -4.31
CA GLN A 254 -14.03 -12.03 -3.59
C GLN A 254 -15.04 -11.45 -4.57
N GLN A 255 -16.32 -11.63 -4.29
CA GLN A 255 -17.41 -11.14 -5.11
C GLN A 255 -18.12 -9.97 -4.42
N SER A 256 -18.28 -8.88 -5.13
CA SER A 256 -18.92 -7.65 -4.67
C SER A 256 -19.77 -7.04 -5.77
N ARG A 257 -20.68 -6.16 -5.39
CA ARG A 257 -21.44 -5.25 -6.24
C ARG A 257 -22.05 -4.14 -5.39
N TYR A 258 -22.21 -2.97 -5.96
CA TYR A 258 -23.06 -1.89 -5.44
C TYR A 258 -24.44 -1.97 -6.10
N SER A 259 -25.48 -2.62 -5.50
CA SER A 259 -25.44 -3.52 -4.34
C SER A 259 -26.07 -4.85 -4.68
N TYR A 260 -25.89 -5.87 -3.81
CA TYR A 260 -26.84 -6.99 -3.72
C TYR A 260 -27.99 -6.54 -2.83
N MET A 261 -29.19 -6.43 -3.39
CA MET A 261 -30.30 -5.69 -2.79
C MET A 261 -31.03 -6.46 -1.67
N SER A 262 -30.78 -7.77 -1.53
CA SER A 262 -31.45 -8.60 -0.51
C SER A 262 -30.60 -9.80 -0.06
N ALA A 263 -30.94 -10.34 1.10
CA ALA A 263 -30.38 -11.59 1.60
C ALA A 263 -30.56 -12.76 0.62
N ASP A 264 -31.70 -12.81 -0.10
CA ASP A 264 -31.98 -13.87 -1.08
C ASP A 264 -31.08 -13.71 -2.33
N GLU A 265 -30.79 -12.51 -2.75
CA GLU A 265 -29.83 -12.30 -3.83
C GLU A 265 -28.42 -12.77 -3.42
N VAL A 266 -27.97 -12.45 -2.19
CA VAL A 266 -26.71 -12.95 -1.65
C VAL A 266 -26.66 -14.47 -1.63
N ARG A 267 -27.74 -15.13 -1.20
CA ARG A 267 -27.87 -16.60 -1.24
C ARG A 267 -27.75 -17.15 -2.67
N SER A 268 -28.38 -16.47 -3.63
CA SER A 268 -28.35 -16.87 -5.05
C SER A 268 -26.95 -16.75 -5.63
N ILE A 269 -26.22 -15.68 -5.31
CA ILE A 269 -24.81 -15.49 -5.72
C ILE A 269 -23.93 -16.60 -5.12
N ALA A 270 -24.05 -16.86 -3.82
CA ALA A 270 -23.28 -17.91 -3.14
C ALA A 270 -23.56 -19.30 -3.73
N ALA A 271 -24.85 -19.64 -3.91
CA ALA A 271 -25.26 -20.90 -4.51
C ALA A 271 -24.69 -21.08 -5.92
N ARG A 272 -24.71 -20.01 -6.73
CA ARG A 272 -24.21 -20.07 -8.09
C ARG A 272 -22.67 -20.19 -8.15
N LEU A 273 -21.93 -19.49 -7.31
CA LEU A 273 -20.49 -19.68 -7.20
C LEU A 273 -20.13 -21.15 -6.91
N ARG A 274 -20.88 -21.81 -6.02
CA ARG A 274 -20.65 -23.23 -5.71
C ARG A 274 -21.12 -24.18 -6.81
N SER A 275 -22.31 -23.94 -7.41
CA SER A 275 -22.84 -24.80 -8.50
C SER A 275 -21.99 -24.73 -9.77
N ASP A 276 -21.42 -23.57 -10.07
CA ASP A 276 -20.52 -23.39 -11.20
C ASP A 276 -19.06 -23.76 -10.87
N HIS A 277 -18.82 -24.30 -9.65
CA HIS A 277 -17.48 -24.67 -9.16
C HIS A 277 -16.46 -23.53 -9.24
N ILE A 278 -16.87 -22.30 -8.91
CA ILE A 278 -16.00 -21.13 -8.87
C ILE A 278 -15.52 -20.96 -7.43
N PRO A 279 -14.23 -21.17 -7.13
CA PRO A 279 -13.69 -20.93 -5.80
C PRO A 279 -13.87 -19.47 -5.38
N ALA A 280 -14.37 -19.25 -4.15
CA ALA A 280 -14.54 -17.90 -3.62
C ALA A 280 -14.63 -17.92 -2.09
N ASP A 281 -14.14 -16.87 -1.46
CA ASP A 281 -14.09 -16.74 0.01
C ASP A 281 -15.01 -15.65 0.56
N VAL A 282 -15.29 -14.59 -0.21
CA VAL A 282 -15.95 -13.39 0.34
C VAL A 282 -17.10 -12.96 -0.56
N ILE A 283 -18.20 -12.59 0.08
CA ILE A 283 -19.27 -11.79 -0.54
C ILE A 283 -19.34 -10.47 0.24
N TRP A 284 -19.37 -9.35 -0.50
CA TRP A 284 -19.42 -8.02 0.07
C TRP A 284 -20.84 -7.48 0.03
N LEU A 285 -21.22 -6.76 1.10
CA LEU A 285 -22.47 -6.02 1.19
C LEU A 285 -22.16 -4.52 1.13
N ASP A 286 -22.69 -3.86 0.11
CA ASP A 286 -22.60 -2.44 -0.11
C ASP A 286 -23.78 -1.71 0.56
N ILE A 287 -23.90 -0.39 0.48
CA ILE A 287 -24.72 0.49 1.36
C ILE A 287 -26.21 0.10 1.48
N ASP A 288 -26.81 -0.55 0.48
CA ASP A 288 -28.25 -0.86 0.47
C ASP A 288 -28.66 -1.98 1.44
N PHE A 289 -27.71 -2.67 2.09
CA PHE A 289 -28.07 -3.54 3.22
C PHE A 289 -28.44 -2.75 4.47
N GLN A 290 -28.10 -1.44 4.54
CA GLN A 290 -28.34 -0.55 5.66
C GLN A 290 -29.77 0.02 5.62
N ASP A 291 -30.33 0.36 6.77
CA ASP A 291 -31.58 1.12 6.83
C ASP A 291 -31.33 2.59 6.42
N ARG A 292 -31.85 2.97 5.27
CA ARG A 292 -31.74 4.34 4.73
C ARG A 292 -30.28 4.84 4.65
N ASN A 293 -29.37 3.97 4.23
CA ASN A 293 -27.93 4.24 4.12
C ASN A 293 -27.28 4.75 5.42
N ARG A 294 -27.84 4.37 6.58
CA ARG A 294 -27.30 4.73 7.91
C ARG A 294 -26.28 3.67 8.35
N PRO A 295 -25.01 4.01 8.55
CA PRO A 295 -24.02 3.08 9.09
C PRO A 295 -24.45 2.44 10.40
N PHE A 296 -24.02 1.21 10.64
CA PHE A 296 -24.37 0.40 11.82
C PHE A 296 -25.87 0.06 11.95
N THR A 297 -26.61 0.07 10.84
CA THR A 297 -28.00 -0.40 10.77
C THR A 297 -28.13 -1.54 9.74
N THR A 298 -29.27 -2.21 9.77
CA THR A 298 -29.63 -3.24 8.78
C THR A 298 -31.06 -2.99 8.31
N ASN A 299 -31.28 -2.96 7.01
CA ASN A 299 -32.62 -2.90 6.42
C ASN A 299 -33.36 -4.21 6.68
N LYS A 300 -34.27 -4.23 7.65
CA LYS A 300 -34.99 -5.42 8.07
C LYS A 300 -35.99 -5.96 7.05
N ALA A 301 -36.36 -5.16 6.05
CA ALA A 301 -37.25 -5.62 4.96
C ALA A 301 -36.48 -6.50 3.98
N THR A 302 -35.25 -6.20 3.66
CA THR A 302 -34.41 -6.90 2.66
C THR A 302 -33.37 -7.82 3.30
N TYR A 303 -32.92 -7.50 4.52
CA TYR A 303 -31.97 -8.26 5.33
C TYR A 303 -32.54 -8.49 6.74
N PRO A 304 -33.59 -9.34 6.88
CA PRO A 304 -34.32 -9.49 8.15
C PRO A 304 -33.44 -9.98 9.30
N ASP A 305 -32.52 -10.91 9.00
CA ASP A 305 -31.59 -11.48 9.98
C ASP A 305 -30.18 -11.63 9.38
N LEU A 306 -29.32 -10.65 9.64
CA LEU A 306 -27.94 -10.63 9.16
C LEU A 306 -27.11 -11.76 9.79
N LYS A 307 -27.40 -12.16 11.03
CA LYS A 307 -26.69 -13.24 11.71
C LYS A 307 -27.03 -14.60 11.09
N ALA A 308 -28.30 -14.86 10.81
CA ALA A 308 -28.72 -16.08 10.10
C ALA A 308 -28.07 -16.15 8.73
N LEU A 309 -28.13 -15.06 7.94
CA LEU A 309 -27.47 -14.99 6.63
C LEU A 309 -25.97 -15.27 6.75
N SER A 310 -25.26 -14.61 7.66
CA SER A 310 -23.84 -14.83 7.88
C SER A 310 -23.51 -16.28 8.22
N THR A 311 -24.32 -16.92 9.05
CA THR A 311 -24.17 -18.34 9.42
C THR A 311 -24.39 -19.28 8.22
N GLU A 312 -25.43 -19.04 7.42
CA GLU A 312 -25.73 -19.81 6.21
C GLU A 312 -24.62 -19.72 5.16
N ILE A 313 -24.10 -18.50 4.94
CA ILE A 313 -23.01 -18.24 3.98
C ILE A 313 -21.71 -18.87 4.49
N ALA A 314 -21.42 -18.77 5.81
CA ALA A 314 -20.25 -19.38 6.41
C ALA A 314 -20.26 -20.91 6.31
N ALA A 315 -21.42 -21.56 6.40
CA ALA A 315 -21.57 -22.99 6.19
C ALA A 315 -21.19 -23.44 4.76
N GLN A 316 -21.26 -22.52 3.79
CA GLN A 316 -20.81 -22.73 2.41
C GLN A 316 -19.35 -22.30 2.17
N GLY A 317 -18.61 -21.92 3.21
CA GLY A 317 -17.21 -21.51 3.13
C GLY A 317 -16.99 -20.02 2.81
N PHE A 318 -18.01 -19.19 2.80
CA PHE A 318 -17.89 -17.76 2.56
C PHE A 318 -17.76 -16.94 3.84
N LYS A 319 -17.22 -15.75 3.71
CA LYS A 319 -17.24 -14.66 4.70
C LYS A 319 -18.06 -13.51 4.16
N LEU A 320 -18.80 -12.83 5.02
CA LEU A 320 -19.40 -11.55 4.70
C LEU A 320 -18.49 -10.40 5.16
N VAL A 321 -18.29 -9.44 4.29
CA VAL A 321 -17.64 -8.13 4.58
C VAL A 321 -18.67 -7.04 4.28
N THR A 322 -18.81 -6.05 5.16
CA THR A 322 -19.81 -4.99 4.98
C THR A 322 -19.16 -3.63 4.87
N ILE A 323 -19.74 -2.77 4.02
CA ILE A 323 -19.35 -1.39 3.96
C ILE A 323 -19.75 -0.65 5.24
N THR A 324 -18.94 0.29 5.64
CA THR A 324 -19.21 1.24 6.72
C THR A 324 -18.58 2.57 6.34
N ASP A 325 -19.40 3.48 5.85
CA ASP A 325 -18.99 4.85 5.60
C ASP A 325 -18.75 5.58 6.92
N LEU A 326 -17.93 6.62 6.88
CA LEU A 326 -17.52 7.31 8.11
C LEU A 326 -18.58 8.28 8.66
N HIS A 327 -19.54 8.71 7.84
CA HIS A 327 -20.59 9.66 8.23
C HIS A 327 -21.67 9.00 9.08
N VAL A 328 -22.26 9.76 10.00
CA VAL A 328 -23.38 9.34 10.83
C VAL A 328 -24.59 10.24 10.51
N ALA A 329 -25.75 9.66 10.19
CA ALA A 329 -26.94 10.46 9.89
C ALA A 329 -27.27 11.44 11.04
N HIS A 330 -27.50 12.71 10.73
CA HIS A 330 -27.98 13.70 11.67
C HIS A 330 -29.45 13.40 12.00
N ALA A 331 -29.69 12.67 13.07
CA ALA A 331 -31.00 12.09 13.40
C ALA A 331 -31.46 12.42 14.84
N PRO A 332 -31.65 13.69 15.21
CA PRO A 332 -32.06 14.07 16.56
C PRO A 332 -33.42 13.45 16.89
N ASN A 333 -33.56 12.87 18.08
CA ASN A 333 -34.79 12.24 18.60
C ASN A 333 -35.36 11.11 17.75
N GLN A 334 -34.54 10.43 16.93
CA GLN A 334 -34.99 9.30 16.11
C GLN A 334 -34.56 7.92 16.67
N GLY A 335 -33.88 7.88 17.82
CA GLY A 335 -33.40 6.62 18.42
C GLY A 335 -32.30 5.93 17.59
N TYR A 336 -31.54 6.70 16.83
CA TYR A 336 -30.39 6.20 16.09
C TYR A 336 -29.14 6.19 16.98
N ALA A 337 -28.86 5.05 17.56
CA ALA A 337 -27.85 4.87 18.60
C ALA A 337 -26.44 5.43 18.25
N PRO A 338 -25.90 5.31 17.00
CA PRO A 338 -24.64 5.96 16.66
C PRO A 338 -24.68 7.49 16.79
N TYR A 339 -25.77 8.14 16.38
CA TYR A 339 -25.94 9.57 16.53
C TYR A 339 -26.10 9.96 18.01
N ASP A 340 -27.01 9.30 18.73
CA ASP A 340 -27.32 9.62 20.11
C ASP A 340 -26.09 9.47 21.03
N SER A 341 -25.36 8.36 20.89
CA SER A 341 -24.13 8.12 21.65
C SER A 341 -22.97 9.02 21.22
N GLY A 342 -22.89 9.36 19.94
CA GLY A 342 -21.90 10.31 19.42
C GLY A 342 -22.08 11.72 19.97
N VAL A 343 -23.33 12.19 20.06
CA VAL A 343 -23.66 13.47 20.72
C VAL A 343 -23.33 13.43 22.21
N ALA A 344 -23.75 12.36 22.90
CA ALA A 344 -23.53 12.22 24.34
C ALA A 344 -22.03 12.17 24.71
N GLY A 345 -21.21 11.59 23.84
CA GLY A 345 -19.74 11.50 24.01
C GLY A 345 -18.96 12.68 23.41
N ASP A 346 -19.62 13.64 22.79
CA ASP A 346 -19.02 14.79 22.07
C ASP A 346 -17.99 14.34 21.02
N HIS A 347 -18.34 13.33 20.22
CA HIS A 347 -17.43 12.68 19.27
C HIS A 347 -17.43 13.33 17.88
N PHE A 348 -18.26 14.32 17.60
CA PHE A 348 -18.41 14.90 16.26
C PHE A 348 -17.60 16.18 16.07
N LEU A 349 -17.17 16.40 14.81
CA LEU A 349 -16.48 17.61 14.37
C LEU A 349 -17.33 18.87 14.61
N LYS A 350 -16.65 20.00 14.78
CA LYS A 350 -17.27 21.28 15.08
C LYS A 350 -17.01 22.31 13.97
N ASN A 351 -17.96 23.21 13.81
CA ASN A 351 -17.72 24.47 13.13
C ASN A 351 -16.84 25.40 14.01
N PRO A 352 -16.23 26.45 13.44
CA PRO A 352 -15.46 27.42 14.22
C PRO A 352 -16.24 28.10 15.37
N ASP A 353 -17.56 28.17 15.27
CA ASP A 353 -18.44 28.72 16.32
C ASP A 353 -18.78 27.71 17.44
N GLY A 354 -18.23 26.48 17.37
CA GLY A 354 -18.45 25.42 18.34
C GLY A 354 -19.68 24.55 18.10
N THR A 355 -20.53 24.87 17.12
CA THR A 355 -21.66 24.03 16.73
C THR A 355 -21.18 22.75 16.03
N THR A 356 -21.99 21.69 16.07
CA THR A 356 -21.65 20.46 15.35
C THR A 356 -21.71 20.68 13.83
N TYR A 357 -20.66 20.27 13.11
CA TYR A 357 -20.62 20.33 11.65
C TYR A 357 -21.61 19.32 11.05
N VAL A 358 -22.45 19.77 10.12
CA VAL A 358 -23.45 18.95 9.41
C VAL A 358 -23.35 19.20 7.92
N ALA A 359 -23.30 18.12 7.11
CA ALA A 359 -23.25 18.21 5.66
C ALA A 359 -23.93 16.99 5.00
N PRO A 360 -24.36 17.07 3.73
CA PRO A 360 -25.06 15.99 3.03
C PRO A 360 -24.09 14.90 2.55
N VAL A 361 -24.46 13.63 2.83
CA VAL A 361 -23.87 12.42 2.23
C VAL A 361 -25.05 11.44 1.96
N TRP A 362 -24.82 10.14 1.88
CA TRP A 362 -25.84 9.15 1.51
C TRP A 362 -27.15 9.18 2.34
N PRO A 363 -27.11 9.29 3.68
CA PRO A 363 -28.37 9.38 4.46
C PRO A 363 -29.03 10.79 4.45
N GLY A 364 -28.50 11.73 3.67
CA GLY A 364 -28.84 13.15 3.73
C GLY A 364 -27.97 13.90 4.75
N PRO A 365 -28.53 14.85 5.56
CA PRO A 365 -27.77 15.55 6.56
C PRO A 365 -27.04 14.60 7.50
N SER A 366 -25.72 14.76 7.63
CA SER A 366 -24.84 13.85 8.37
C SER A 366 -23.85 14.63 9.22
N VAL A 367 -23.39 14.00 10.31
CA VAL A 367 -22.31 14.44 11.19
C VAL A 367 -21.11 13.54 11.05
N PHE A 368 -19.92 14.02 11.40
CA PHE A 368 -18.66 13.36 11.11
C PHE A 368 -17.87 13.17 12.40
N PRO A 369 -17.41 11.93 12.72
CA PRO A 369 -16.61 11.67 13.90
C PRO A 369 -15.26 12.41 13.87
N ASP A 370 -14.82 12.90 15.01
CA ASP A 370 -13.48 13.47 15.17
C ASP A 370 -12.46 12.36 15.48
N PHE A 371 -11.97 11.68 14.46
CA PHE A 371 -11.02 10.56 14.62
C PHE A 371 -9.64 10.98 15.17
N THR A 372 -9.36 12.29 15.30
CA THR A 372 -8.14 12.76 15.95
C THR A 372 -8.16 12.57 17.47
N GLN A 373 -9.37 12.35 18.07
CA GLN A 373 -9.54 12.03 19.47
C GLN A 373 -9.46 10.52 19.72
N ALA A 374 -8.67 10.10 20.69
CA ALA A 374 -8.57 8.70 21.11
C ALA A 374 -9.92 8.14 21.60
N SER A 375 -10.71 8.97 22.32
CA SER A 375 -12.05 8.60 22.79
C SER A 375 -13.04 8.35 21.64
N SER A 376 -12.98 9.17 20.59
CA SER A 376 -13.83 9.02 19.41
C SER A 376 -13.46 7.79 18.58
N ARG A 377 -12.17 7.47 18.44
CA ARG A 377 -11.73 6.20 17.82
C ARG A 377 -12.23 4.99 18.62
N ALA A 378 -12.11 5.03 19.94
CA ALA A 378 -12.60 3.95 20.81
C ALA A 378 -14.12 3.75 20.74
N TRP A 379 -14.88 4.85 20.71
CA TRP A 379 -16.33 4.85 20.51
C TRP A 379 -16.70 4.24 19.16
N TRP A 380 -16.09 4.73 18.05
CA TRP A 380 -16.33 4.22 16.70
C TRP A 380 -16.05 2.71 16.61
N GLY A 381 -14.90 2.27 17.12
CA GLY A 381 -14.55 0.86 17.18
C GLY A 381 -15.56 0.00 17.96
N GLY A 382 -16.19 0.57 18.99
CA GLY A 382 -17.23 -0.06 19.79
C GLY A 382 -18.55 -0.31 19.03
N LEU A 383 -18.88 0.54 18.05
CA LEU A 383 -20.10 0.42 17.24
C LEU A 383 -20.14 -0.86 16.39
N TYR A 384 -18.99 -1.44 16.07
CA TYR A 384 -18.91 -2.71 15.32
C TYR A 384 -19.35 -3.96 16.10
N LYS A 385 -19.60 -3.86 17.40
CA LYS A 385 -19.87 -5.00 18.30
C LYS A 385 -20.96 -5.93 17.77
N ASP A 386 -22.09 -5.37 17.35
CA ASP A 386 -23.26 -6.18 16.93
C ASP A 386 -22.99 -6.87 15.58
N PHE A 387 -22.30 -6.20 14.65
CA PHE A 387 -21.90 -6.78 13.37
C PHE A 387 -20.87 -7.91 13.54
N VAL A 388 -19.89 -7.71 14.43
CA VAL A 388 -18.93 -8.75 14.82
C VAL A 388 -19.65 -9.94 15.45
N SER A 389 -20.64 -9.70 16.31
CA SER A 389 -21.47 -10.75 16.96
C SER A 389 -22.39 -11.45 15.96
N ALA A 390 -22.79 -10.80 14.87
CA ALA A 390 -23.51 -11.38 13.77
C ALA A 390 -22.62 -12.21 12.81
N GLY A 391 -21.31 -12.23 13.01
CA GLY A 391 -20.39 -13.05 12.20
C GLY A 391 -19.76 -12.32 11.01
N ILE A 392 -19.89 -11.00 10.90
CA ILE A 392 -19.23 -10.21 9.85
C ILE A 392 -17.73 -10.31 10.03
N ALA A 393 -17.02 -10.70 8.97
CA ALA A 393 -15.59 -11.04 9.03
C ALA A 393 -14.66 -9.86 8.91
N GLY A 394 -15.05 -8.82 8.18
CA GLY A 394 -14.27 -7.62 7.94
C GLY A 394 -15.15 -6.44 7.54
N PHE A 395 -14.55 -5.27 7.41
CA PHE A 395 -15.26 -4.03 7.12
C PHE A 395 -14.56 -3.23 6.03
N TRP A 396 -15.36 -2.47 5.29
CA TRP A 396 -14.95 -1.60 4.21
C TRP A 396 -15.28 -0.15 4.58
N ASN A 397 -14.26 0.68 4.77
CA ASN A 397 -14.42 2.11 5.02
C ASN A 397 -14.31 2.85 3.67
N ASP A 398 -15.45 3.39 3.24
CA ASP A 398 -15.58 4.16 2.02
C ASP A 398 -15.93 5.62 2.32
N MET A 399 -15.95 6.48 1.30
CA MET A 399 -16.29 7.91 1.36
C MET A 399 -15.44 8.73 2.36
N ASN A 400 -14.25 8.24 2.70
CA ASN A 400 -13.45 8.74 3.82
C ASN A 400 -12.27 9.64 3.46
N GLU A 401 -12.36 10.38 2.34
CA GLU A 401 -11.44 11.45 1.93
C GLU A 401 -11.43 12.67 2.90
N PRO A 402 -12.59 13.12 3.48
CA PRO A 402 -13.99 12.74 3.45
C PRO A 402 -14.76 13.33 2.26
N ALA A 403 -15.60 12.51 1.62
CA ALA A 403 -16.49 12.96 0.55
C ALA A 403 -17.74 13.66 1.11
N ILE A 404 -18.03 14.85 0.60
CA ILE A 404 -19.21 15.65 0.94
C ILE A 404 -19.93 15.96 -0.37
N PHE A 405 -21.26 15.71 -0.40
CA PHE A 405 -22.09 16.02 -1.55
C PHE A 405 -22.41 17.52 -1.62
N ASP A 406 -22.73 17.99 -2.82
CA ASP A 406 -23.19 19.36 -3.08
C ASP A 406 -22.22 20.48 -2.64
N THR A 407 -20.92 20.17 -2.58
CA THR A 407 -19.87 21.17 -2.33
C THR A 407 -18.88 21.24 -3.50
N PRO A 408 -18.40 22.44 -3.88
CA PRO A 408 -17.44 22.56 -4.99
C PRO A 408 -16.11 21.86 -4.71
N THR A 409 -15.72 21.71 -3.44
CA THR A 409 -14.47 21.09 -2.99
C THR A 409 -14.60 19.58 -2.77
N LYS A 410 -15.82 19.05 -2.82
CA LYS A 410 -16.16 17.67 -2.46
C LYS A 410 -15.73 17.25 -1.06
N THR A 411 -15.41 18.20 -0.20
CA THR A 411 -14.99 17.95 1.19
C THR A 411 -15.48 19.03 2.13
N MET A 412 -15.25 18.88 3.43
CA MET A 412 -15.66 19.84 4.44
C MET A 412 -14.83 21.14 4.37
N PRO A 413 -15.35 22.27 4.94
CA PRO A 413 -14.61 23.52 5.01
C PRO A 413 -13.26 23.34 5.70
N LEU A 414 -12.23 24.03 5.17
CA LEU A 414 -10.86 23.91 5.67
C LEU A 414 -10.68 24.38 7.12
N ASP A 415 -11.58 25.19 7.64
CA ASP A 415 -11.60 25.70 9.02
C ASP A 415 -12.45 24.85 9.97
N THR A 416 -13.05 23.74 9.51
CA THR A 416 -13.70 22.76 10.40
C THR A 416 -12.73 22.31 11.49
N VAL A 417 -13.19 22.25 12.74
CA VAL A 417 -12.34 22.09 13.91
C VAL A 417 -12.24 20.62 14.32
N HIS A 418 -11.01 20.15 14.43
CA HIS A 418 -10.59 18.89 15.01
C HIS A 418 -9.95 19.11 16.38
N ARG A 419 -10.01 18.11 17.29
CA ARG A 419 -9.52 18.19 18.67
C ARG A 419 -8.50 17.08 18.92
N ILE A 420 -7.26 17.35 18.62
CA ILE A 420 -6.17 16.36 18.75
C ILE A 420 -5.89 16.13 20.24
N ASP A 421 -5.80 14.84 20.65
CA ASP A 421 -5.50 14.45 22.04
C ASP A 421 -4.59 13.21 22.17
N GLY A 422 -3.85 12.84 21.12
CA GLY A 422 -3.07 11.62 21.13
C GLY A 422 -1.85 11.61 20.20
N ASP A 423 -1.23 10.46 20.06
CA ASP A 423 -0.13 10.15 19.11
C ASP A 423 1.15 11.00 19.30
N GLY A 424 1.35 11.54 20.49
CA GLY A 424 2.50 12.37 20.83
C GLY A 424 2.30 13.85 20.53
N PHE A 425 1.14 14.24 19.99
CA PHE A 425 0.76 15.63 19.88
C PHE A 425 0.32 16.18 21.23
N ALA A 426 0.66 17.44 21.50
CA ALA A 426 0.06 18.18 22.60
C ALA A 426 -1.44 18.38 22.34
N PRO A 427 -2.33 18.24 23.35
CA PRO A 427 -3.74 18.48 23.15
C PRO A 427 -4.01 19.91 22.63
N ARG A 428 -4.69 20.00 21.48
CA ARG A 428 -5.00 21.27 20.81
C ARG A 428 -6.10 21.11 19.79
N THR A 429 -6.64 22.22 19.33
CA THR A 429 -7.46 22.26 18.12
C THR A 429 -6.60 22.35 16.87
N ALA A 430 -7.08 21.77 15.79
CA ALA A 430 -6.51 21.86 14.45
C ALA A 430 -7.59 22.13 13.42
N SER A 431 -7.23 22.76 12.32
CA SER A 431 -8.13 22.98 11.19
C SER A 431 -8.22 21.71 10.31
N HIS A 432 -9.31 21.58 9.56
CA HIS A 432 -9.42 20.51 8.55
C HIS A 432 -8.32 20.59 7.48
N ALA A 433 -7.79 21.79 7.19
CA ALA A 433 -6.65 21.94 6.30
C ALA A 433 -5.42 21.14 6.76
N GLU A 434 -5.20 20.99 8.06
CA GLU A 434 -4.12 20.19 8.63
C GLU A 434 -4.44 18.68 8.64
N ILE A 435 -5.71 18.30 8.87
CA ILE A 435 -6.09 16.92 9.18
C ILE A 435 -6.63 16.17 7.97
N HIS A 436 -7.06 16.87 6.93
CA HIS A 436 -7.76 16.30 5.79
C HIS A 436 -7.11 15.01 5.24
N ASN A 437 -5.82 15.05 4.89
CA ASN A 437 -5.14 13.91 4.27
C ASN A 437 -4.98 12.70 5.21
N VAL A 438 -5.04 12.90 6.52
CA VAL A 438 -4.90 11.82 7.50
C VAL A 438 -6.24 11.32 8.03
N TYR A 439 -7.33 12.03 7.75
CA TYR A 439 -8.65 11.75 8.30
C TYR A 439 -9.16 10.33 7.95
N GLY A 440 -9.04 9.92 6.68
CA GLY A 440 -9.39 8.57 6.25
C GLY A 440 -8.51 7.48 6.85
N MET A 441 -7.22 7.75 7.06
CA MET A 441 -6.34 6.83 7.76
C MET A 441 -6.78 6.62 9.21
N GLU A 442 -7.14 7.68 9.94
CA GLU A 442 -7.58 7.59 11.33
C GLU A 442 -8.95 6.92 11.46
N ASN A 443 -9.84 7.04 10.44
CA ASN A 443 -11.05 6.23 10.34
C ASN A 443 -10.71 4.72 10.20
N GLY A 444 -9.83 4.36 9.28
CA GLY A 444 -9.37 2.98 9.10
C GLY A 444 -8.70 2.43 10.37
N ARG A 445 -7.89 3.25 11.05
CA ARG A 445 -7.27 2.93 12.33
C ARG A 445 -8.32 2.66 13.43
N ALA A 446 -9.33 3.53 13.55
CA ALA A 446 -10.40 3.38 14.52
C ALA A 446 -11.16 2.05 14.33
N THR A 447 -11.41 1.68 13.07
CA THR A 447 -12.02 0.40 12.71
C THR A 447 -11.11 -0.78 13.06
N PHE A 448 -9.83 -0.71 12.70
CA PHE A 448 -8.84 -1.75 12.97
C PHE A 448 -8.64 -1.98 14.49
N GLU A 449 -8.44 -0.92 15.27
CA GLU A 449 -8.26 -0.98 16.72
C GLU A 449 -9.52 -1.53 17.40
N GLY A 450 -10.72 -1.13 16.91
CA GLY A 450 -11.99 -1.66 17.36
C GLY A 450 -12.12 -3.16 17.16
N LEU A 451 -11.80 -3.65 15.96
CA LEU A 451 -11.80 -5.09 15.65
C LEU A 451 -10.78 -5.86 16.48
N ALA A 452 -9.58 -5.33 16.64
CA ALA A 452 -8.54 -5.93 17.48
C ALA A 452 -8.99 -6.04 18.96
N LYS A 453 -9.79 -5.09 19.46
CA LYS A 453 -10.37 -5.13 20.78
C LYS A 453 -11.54 -6.11 20.91
N LEU A 454 -12.43 -6.13 19.90
CA LEU A 454 -13.62 -7.01 19.90
C LEU A 454 -13.26 -8.47 19.62
N ARG A 455 -12.20 -8.73 18.84
CA ARG A 455 -11.71 -10.08 18.47
C ARG A 455 -10.19 -10.17 18.61
N PRO A 456 -9.64 -10.12 19.85
CA PRO A 456 -8.19 -9.94 20.08
C PRO A 456 -7.31 -11.09 19.55
N ASN A 457 -7.91 -12.24 19.26
CA ASN A 457 -7.18 -13.40 18.73
C ASN A 457 -7.21 -13.50 17.21
N LEU A 458 -8.05 -12.71 16.52
CA LEU A 458 -8.21 -12.77 15.07
C LEU A 458 -7.59 -11.55 14.39
N ARG A 459 -6.99 -11.76 13.23
CA ARG A 459 -6.45 -10.69 12.39
C ARG A 459 -7.60 -9.80 11.94
N PRO A 460 -7.57 -8.48 12.26
CA PRO A 460 -8.53 -7.55 11.70
C PRO A 460 -8.41 -7.47 10.18
N TYR A 461 -9.53 -7.32 9.49
CA TYR A 461 -9.55 -7.01 8.07
C TYR A 461 -10.37 -5.75 7.84
N VAL A 462 -9.70 -4.72 7.37
CA VAL A 462 -10.28 -3.43 6.99
C VAL A 462 -9.80 -3.11 5.58
N MET A 463 -10.73 -2.69 4.71
CA MET A 463 -10.41 -2.06 3.43
C MET A 463 -10.76 -0.58 3.50
N THR A 464 -9.92 0.31 2.99
CA THR A 464 -10.15 1.74 3.03
C THR A 464 -9.91 2.40 1.68
N ARG A 465 -10.77 3.37 1.28
CA ARG A 465 -10.58 4.15 0.04
C ARG A 465 -9.52 5.23 0.25
N ALA A 466 -9.72 6.10 1.20
CA ALA A 466 -8.75 7.14 1.51
C ALA A 466 -7.82 6.72 2.65
N THR A 467 -6.55 7.15 2.53
CA THR A 467 -5.54 6.88 3.54
C THR A 467 -4.35 7.84 3.37
N TYR A 468 -3.37 7.71 4.25
CA TYR A 468 -2.12 8.47 4.29
C TYR A 468 -0.93 7.53 4.53
N ALA A 469 0.30 8.04 4.40
CA ALA A 469 1.52 7.30 4.75
C ALA A 469 1.44 6.71 6.18
N GLY A 470 1.76 5.43 6.34
CA GLY A 470 1.60 4.70 7.61
C GLY A 470 0.25 3.98 7.75
N GLY A 471 -0.75 4.28 6.90
CA GLY A 471 -2.08 3.64 6.93
C GLY A 471 -2.05 2.15 6.57
N GLN A 472 -1.01 1.68 5.90
CA GLN A 472 -0.78 0.26 5.62
C GLN A 472 -0.73 -0.62 6.88
N ARG A 473 -0.51 -0.05 8.05
CA ARG A 473 -0.58 -0.72 9.35
C ARG A 473 -1.98 -1.18 9.72
N TYR A 474 -3.00 -0.53 9.17
CA TYR A 474 -4.39 -0.65 9.62
C TYR A 474 -5.33 -1.21 8.55
N ALA A 475 -5.04 -0.97 7.27
CA ALA A 475 -5.99 -1.34 6.23
C ALA A 475 -5.30 -1.76 4.93
N VAL A 476 -5.97 -2.62 4.18
CA VAL A 476 -5.76 -2.80 2.74
C VAL A 476 -6.45 -1.66 1.99
N THR A 477 -6.08 -1.41 0.73
CA THR A 477 -6.69 -0.34 -0.07
C THR A 477 -7.00 -0.80 -1.49
N TRP A 478 -7.80 -0.03 -2.21
CA TRP A 478 -8.02 -0.23 -3.65
C TRP A 478 -7.91 1.10 -4.39
N THR A 479 -7.90 1.08 -5.70
CA THR A 479 -7.68 2.26 -6.54
C THR A 479 -8.91 3.19 -6.67
N GLY A 480 -9.96 2.95 -5.89
CA GLY A 480 -11.21 3.71 -5.97
C GLY A 480 -12.04 3.36 -7.21
N ASP A 481 -12.85 4.31 -7.66
CA ASP A 481 -13.91 4.14 -8.68
C ASP A 481 -13.34 4.16 -10.10
N ASN A 482 -12.63 3.11 -10.47
CA ASN A 482 -12.02 2.95 -11.79
C ASN A 482 -13.08 2.61 -12.86
N SER A 483 -12.80 2.94 -14.13
CA SER A 483 -13.70 2.67 -15.25
C SER A 483 -13.41 1.33 -15.94
N SER A 484 -14.45 0.72 -16.54
CA SER A 484 -14.35 -0.51 -17.32
C SER A 484 -13.73 -0.26 -18.68
N THR A 485 -12.46 0.14 -18.75
CA THR A 485 -11.72 0.45 -19.97
C THR A 485 -10.34 -0.20 -20.01
N TRP A 486 -9.78 -0.37 -21.21
CA TRP A 486 -8.42 -0.87 -21.40
C TRP A 486 -7.37 0.03 -20.74
N ASP A 487 -7.60 1.34 -20.75
CA ASP A 487 -6.68 2.30 -20.13
C ASP A 487 -6.67 2.16 -18.61
N HIS A 488 -7.85 1.94 -18.00
CA HIS A 488 -7.93 1.69 -16.55
C HIS A 488 -7.38 0.33 -16.14
N LEU A 489 -7.46 -0.70 -16.97
CA LEU A 489 -6.75 -1.96 -16.72
C LEU A 489 -5.22 -1.72 -16.60
N LYS A 490 -4.66 -0.94 -17.54
CA LYS A 490 -3.23 -0.57 -17.50
C LYS A 490 -2.89 0.31 -16.31
N LEU A 491 -3.74 1.29 -16.04
CA LEU A 491 -3.56 2.22 -14.93
C LEU A 491 -3.61 1.49 -13.58
N ALA A 492 -4.54 0.55 -13.41
CA ALA A 492 -4.67 -0.25 -12.19
C ALA A 492 -3.40 -1.05 -11.87
N VAL A 493 -2.75 -1.67 -12.87
CA VAL A 493 -1.47 -2.35 -12.68
C VAL A 493 -0.41 -1.36 -12.17
N GLN A 494 -0.29 -0.18 -12.78
CA GLN A 494 0.69 0.83 -12.41
C GLN A 494 0.42 1.44 -11.02
N GLN A 495 -0.84 1.68 -10.67
CA GLN A 495 -1.25 2.17 -9.35
C GLN A 495 -0.94 1.15 -8.25
N MET A 496 -1.26 -0.13 -8.45
CA MET A 496 -0.92 -1.18 -7.48
C MET A 496 0.60 -1.34 -7.28
N LEU A 497 1.39 -1.25 -8.35
CA LEU A 497 2.86 -1.24 -8.26
C LEU A 497 3.37 -0.03 -7.48
N SER A 498 2.82 1.15 -7.71
CA SER A 498 3.19 2.38 -7.02
C SER A 498 2.79 2.35 -5.53
N LEU A 499 1.59 1.82 -5.21
CA LEU A 499 1.15 1.56 -3.85
C LEU A 499 2.10 0.59 -3.12
N GLY A 500 2.49 -0.49 -3.78
CA GLY A 500 3.47 -1.45 -3.25
C GLY A 500 4.81 -0.79 -2.91
N LEU A 501 5.36 0.03 -3.81
CA LEU A 501 6.59 0.81 -3.57
C LEU A 501 6.42 1.85 -2.45
N SER A 502 5.19 2.22 -2.13
CA SER A 502 4.85 3.18 -1.06
C SER A 502 4.36 2.50 0.23
N GLY A 503 4.69 1.21 0.42
CA GLY A 503 4.44 0.46 1.65
C GLY A 503 3.10 -0.28 1.71
N PHE A 504 2.18 -0.06 0.76
CA PHE A 504 0.88 -0.73 0.71
C PHE A 504 0.98 -2.05 -0.08
N SER A 505 1.47 -3.10 0.56
CA SER A 505 1.61 -4.44 -0.04
C SER A 505 0.26 -5.04 -0.44
N TRP A 506 -0.82 -4.63 0.23
CA TRP A 506 -2.18 -5.13 0.02
C TRP A 506 -3.02 -4.06 -0.67
N SER A 507 -3.06 -4.13 -1.99
CA SER A 507 -3.87 -3.23 -2.81
C SER A 507 -4.57 -3.99 -3.93
N GLY A 508 -5.66 -3.42 -4.43
CA GLY A 508 -6.43 -3.99 -5.54
C GLY A 508 -7.04 -2.91 -6.41
N ALA A 509 -7.78 -3.35 -7.42
CA ALA A 509 -8.63 -2.52 -8.26
C ALA A 509 -9.95 -3.25 -8.47
N ASP A 510 -11.02 -2.51 -8.70
CA ASP A 510 -12.32 -3.14 -9.01
C ASP A 510 -12.28 -3.82 -10.38
N ILE A 511 -12.73 -5.08 -10.42
CA ILE A 511 -12.72 -5.94 -11.60
C ILE A 511 -14.15 -6.11 -12.09
N PRO A 512 -14.39 -5.88 -13.34
CA PRO A 512 -13.56 -5.37 -14.45
C PRO A 512 -13.65 -3.85 -14.65
N GLY A 513 -13.67 -3.10 -13.58
CA GLY A 513 -13.95 -1.67 -13.48
C GLY A 513 -15.27 -1.41 -12.79
N PHE A 514 -15.31 -0.35 -11.96
CA PHE A 514 -16.48 0.03 -11.19
C PHE A 514 -17.52 0.74 -12.06
N ILE A 515 -17.08 1.74 -12.85
CA ILE A 515 -17.93 2.58 -13.70
C ILE A 515 -18.02 2.00 -15.11
N GLY A 516 -19.25 1.93 -15.66
CA GLY A 516 -19.51 1.48 -17.03
C GLY A 516 -19.48 -0.04 -17.18
N GLY A 517 -19.47 -0.51 -18.43
CA GLY A 517 -19.53 -1.93 -18.77
C GLY A 517 -18.30 -2.40 -19.54
N ALA A 518 -17.62 -3.40 -19.04
CA ALA A 518 -16.51 -4.04 -19.75
C ALA A 518 -17.02 -4.91 -20.90
N SER A 519 -16.28 -4.94 -22.03
CA SER A 519 -16.48 -6.00 -23.03
C SER A 519 -16.11 -7.36 -22.39
N PRO A 520 -16.68 -8.47 -22.90
CA PRO A 520 -16.34 -9.81 -22.40
C PRO A 520 -14.85 -10.12 -22.42
N GLU A 521 -14.10 -9.64 -23.43
CA GLU A 521 -12.66 -9.80 -23.52
C GLU A 521 -11.94 -8.98 -22.47
N LEU A 522 -12.26 -7.69 -22.30
CA LEU A 522 -11.66 -6.83 -21.27
C LEU A 522 -11.86 -7.43 -19.88
N ALA A 523 -13.10 -7.84 -19.56
CA ALA A 523 -13.40 -8.46 -18.28
C ALA A 523 -12.57 -9.73 -18.06
N THR A 524 -12.49 -10.60 -19.06
CA THR A 524 -11.74 -11.85 -18.95
C THR A 524 -10.26 -11.61 -18.74
N ARG A 525 -9.62 -10.68 -19.49
CA ARG A 525 -8.21 -10.32 -19.28
C ARG A 525 -7.95 -9.69 -17.92
N TRP A 526 -8.91 -8.94 -17.40
CA TRP A 526 -8.78 -8.37 -16.05
C TRP A 526 -8.83 -9.47 -14.97
N PHE A 527 -9.75 -10.45 -15.11
CA PHE A 527 -9.79 -11.63 -14.24
C PHE A 527 -8.49 -12.44 -14.28
N GLU A 528 -7.89 -12.61 -15.46
CA GLU A 528 -6.61 -13.31 -15.63
C GLU A 528 -5.46 -12.63 -14.87
N ILE A 529 -5.30 -11.32 -15.07
CA ILE A 529 -4.24 -10.52 -14.43
C ILE A 529 -4.46 -10.50 -12.91
N ALA A 530 -5.70 -10.30 -12.46
CA ALA A 530 -6.05 -10.17 -11.08
C ALA A 530 -5.84 -11.46 -10.26
N ALA A 531 -5.78 -12.62 -10.90
CA ALA A 531 -5.40 -13.87 -10.24
C ALA A 531 -3.99 -13.82 -9.64
N PHE A 532 -3.14 -12.88 -10.10
CA PHE A 532 -1.76 -12.67 -9.64
C PHE A 532 -1.55 -11.34 -8.91
N THR A 533 -2.62 -10.58 -8.62
CA THR A 533 -2.53 -9.33 -7.83
C THR A 533 -2.82 -9.59 -6.34
N PRO A 534 -2.49 -8.65 -5.43
CA PRO A 534 -2.69 -8.87 -4.00
C PRO A 534 -4.16 -9.10 -3.61
N VAL A 535 -5.07 -8.23 -4.06
CA VAL A 535 -6.52 -8.37 -3.81
C VAL A 535 -7.23 -8.78 -5.10
N TYR A 536 -8.04 -9.81 -5.04
CA TYR A 536 -8.80 -10.36 -6.18
C TYR A 536 -10.30 -10.18 -5.96
N ARG A 537 -10.79 -8.94 -6.15
CA ARG A 537 -12.19 -8.55 -5.90
C ARG A 537 -12.90 -8.11 -7.17
N ALA A 538 -13.95 -8.84 -7.58
CA ALA A 538 -14.90 -8.35 -8.58
C ALA A 538 -15.87 -7.36 -7.93
N HIS A 539 -16.04 -6.17 -8.53
CA HIS A 539 -16.93 -5.12 -8.04
C HIS A 539 -17.37 -4.20 -9.20
N ALA A 540 -18.62 -3.76 -9.20
CA ALA A 540 -19.19 -2.89 -10.22
C ALA A 540 -20.30 -2.01 -9.63
N ALA A 541 -20.51 -0.82 -10.19
CA ALA A 541 -21.54 0.13 -9.77
C ALA A 541 -22.97 -0.40 -9.99
N ASN A 542 -23.95 0.23 -9.35
CA ASN A 542 -25.35 -0.17 -9.41
C ASN A 542 -25.95 -0.01 -10.81
N ASP A 543 -25.54 0.98 -11.56
CA ASP A 543 -25.94 1.28 -12.94
C ASP A 543 -25.07 0.58 -14.00
N ALA A 544 -23.97 -0.07 -13.57
CA ALA A 544 -23.13 -0.87 -14.45
C ALA A 544 -23.77 -2.24 -14.75
N PRO A 545 -23.47 -2.89 -15.89
CA PRO A 545 -23.83 -4.28 -16.14
C PRO A 545 -23.34 -5.22 -15.03
N ARG A 546 -23.95 -6.39 -14.91
CA ARG A 546 -23.46 -7.46 -14.03
C ARG A 546 -22.05 -7.86 -14.42
N ALA A 547 -21.18 -8.12 -13.43
CA ALA A 547 -19.77 -8.40 -13.60
C ALA A 547 -19.31 -9.71 -12.92
N GLU A 548 -20.25 -10.56 -12.51
CA GLU A 548 -19.94 -11.87 -11.96
C GLU A 548 -19.27 -12.77 -13.03
N PRO A 549 -18.46 -13.76 -12.64
CA PRO A 549 -17.65 -14.53 -13.59
C PRO A 549 -18.43 -15.19 -14.76
N TRP A 550 -19.73 -15.43 -14.60
CA TRP A 550 -20.58 -16.17 -15.55
C TRP A 550 -21.37 -15.32 -16.56
N VAL A 551 -21.34 -14.00 -16.45
CA VAL A 551 -22.28 -13.13 -17.19
C VAL A 551 -22.06 -13.12 -18.70
N ASP A 552 -20.86 -13.45 -19.18
CA ASP A 552 -20.51 -13.40 -20.61
C ASP A 552 -20.56 -14.79 -21.29
N GLY A 553 -21.23 -15.75 -20.67
CA GLY A 553 -21.43 -17.09 -21.23
C GLY A 553 -20.31 -18.09 -20.89
N GLN A 554 -20.48 -19.34 -21.33
CA GLN A 554 -19.69 -20.48 -20.90
C GLN A 554 -18.20 -20.40 -21.32
N ALA A 555 -17.89 -19.85 -22.49
CA ALA A 555 -16.52 -19.72 -22.96
C ALA A 555 -15.70 -18.81 -22.05
N HIS A 556 -16.21 -17.62 -21.74
CA HIS A 556 -15.56 -16.69 -20.82
C HIS A 556 -15.53 -17.20 -19.38
N LEU A 557 -16.63 -17.83 -18.92
CA LEU A 557 -16.68 -18.46 -17.60
C LEU A 557 -15.57 -19.51 -17.44
N ALA A 558 -15.37 -20.38 -18.44
CA ALA A 558 -14.34 -21.42 -18.36
C ALA A 558 -12.93 -20.85 -18.18
N ILE A 559 -12.61 -19.74 -18.87
CA ILE A 559 -11.33 -19.07 -18.74
C ILE A 559 -11.21 -18.40 -17.36
N ARG A 560 -12.19 -17.58 -16.94
CA ARG A 560 -12.20 -16.88 -15.65
C ARG A 560 -12.09 -17.86 -14.48
N ARG A 561 -12.89 -18.95 -14.52
CA ARG A 561 -12.84 -20.01 -13.51
C ARG A 561 -11.46 -20.65 -13.43
N ARG A 562 -10.81 -20.99 -14.55
CA ARG A 562 -9.46 -21.57 -14.58
C ARG A 562 -8.44 -20.67 -13.88
N PHE A 563 -8.48 -19.35 -14.09
CA PHE A 563 -7.56 -18.41 -13.43
C PHE A 563 -7.90 -18.23 -11.94
N ILE A 564 -9.19 -18.25 -11.56
CA ILE A 564 -9.60 -18.28 -10.15
C ILE A 564 -9.10 -19.58 -9.49
N GLU A 565 -9.29 -20.74 -10.11
CA GLU A 565 -8.78 -22.03 -9.63
C GLU A 565 -7.26 -22.01 -9.45
N GLU A 566 -6.53 -21.42 -10.40
CA GLU A 566 -5.07 -21.32 -10.32
C GLU A 566 -4.62 -20.46 -9.13
N ARG A 567 -5.34 -19.35 -8.81
CA ARG A 567 -5.13 -18.58 -7.58
C ARG A 567 -5.20 -19.49 -6.34
N TYR A 568 -6.20 -20.37 -6.26
CA TYR A 568 -6.38 -21.26 -5.12
C TYR A 568 -5.32 -22.37 -5.06
N ARG A 569 -4.84 -22.86 -6.20
CA ARG A 569 -3.70 -23.80 -6.22
C ARG A 569 -2.40 -23.15 -5.75
N LEU A 570 -2.20 -21.87 -6.06
CA LEU A 570 -1.02 -21.08 -5.70
C LEU A 570 -1.07 -20.53 -4.26
N LEU A 571 -2.16 -20.66 -3.51
CA LEU A 571 -2.27 -20.07 -2.17
C LEU A 571 -1.10 -20.38 -1.24
N PRO A 572 -0.51 -21.59 -1.19
CA PRO A 572 0.66 -21.84 -0.33
C PRO A 572 1.85 -20.95 -0.68
N HIS A 573 2.11 -20.72 -1.98
CA HIS A 573 3.18 -19.83 -2.44
C HIS A 573 2.83 -18.36 -2.14
N ILE A 574 1.64 -17.92 -2.50
CA ILE A 574 1.17 -16.55 -2.26
C ILE A 574 1.20 -16.21 -0.77
N TYR A 575 0.79 -17.14 0.09
CA TYR A 575 0.76 -16.92 1.52
C TYR A 575 2.16 -16.86 2.15
N ALA A 576 3.10 -17.64 1.64
CA ALA A 576 4.51 -17.54 2.03
C ALA A 576 5.12 -16.18 1.63
N VAL A 577 4.82 -15.69 0.40
CA VAL A 577 5.23 -14.33 -0.04
C VAL A 577 4.55 -13.24 0.79
N ALA A 578 3.28 -13.45 1.16
CA ALA A 578 2.53 -12.55 2.02
C ALA A 578 3.18 -12.39 3.40
N GLU A 579 3.59 -13.50 3.99
CA GLU A 579 4.27 -13.50 5.29
C GLU A 579 5.68 -12.88 5.20
N GLU A 580 6.42 -13.17 4.12
CA GLU A 580 7.67 -12.48 3.84
C GLU A 580 7.47 -10.97 3.81
N GLY A 581 6.45 -10.48 3.09
CA GLY A 581 6.12 -9.06 3.00
C GLY A 581 5.78 -8.44 4.37
N ALA A 582 4.98 -9.10 5.18
CA ALA A 582 4.63 -8.65 6.53
C ALA A 582 5.86 -8.54 7.44
N ARG A 583 6.88 -9.38 7.23
CA ARG A 583 8.11 -9.39 8.01
C ARG A 583 9.16 -8.41 7.48
N THR A 584 9.30 -8.29 6.17
CA THR A 584 10.39 -7.51 5.52
C THR A 584 9.96 -6.13 5.03
N GLY A 585 8.68 -5.93 4.72
CA GLY A 585 8.14 -4.76 4.03
C GLY A 585 8.17 -4.89 2.50
N ASP A 586 8.61 -6.02 1.94
CA ASP A 586 8.57 -6.26 0.50
C ASP A 586 7.13 -6.35 0.01
N PRO A 587 6.75 -5.66 -1.08
CA PRO A 587 5.41 -5.78 -1.63
C PRO A 587 5.20 -7.15 -2.30
N LEU A 588 3.96 -7.67 -2.23
CA LEU A 588 3.58 -8.92 -2.92
C LEU A 588 3.70 -8.75 -4.44
N MET A 589 3.11 -7.68 -4.96
CA MET A 589 3.20 -7.27 -6.37
C MET A 589 4.23 -6.15 -6.50
N ARG A 590 5.23 -6.34 -7.34
CA ARG A 590 6.37 -5.42 -7.43
C ARG A 590 6.86 -5.25 -8.88
N PRO A 591 7.42 -4.09 -9.24
CA PRO A 591 7.96 -3.93 -10.59
C PRO A 591 9.17 -4.86 -10.81
N THR A 592 9.43 -5.23 -12.05
CA THR A 592 10.52 -6.14 -12.41
C THR A 592 11.88 -5.67 -11.89
N PHE A 593 12.12 -4.37 -11.92
CA PHE A 593 13.39 -3.77 -11.44
C PHE A 593 13.57 -3.82 -9.91
N TYR A 594 12.52 -4.13 -9.15
CA TYR A 594 12.62 -4.29 -7.70
C TYR A 594 13.56 -5.43 -7.31
N ASP A 595 13.45 -6.56 -7.99
CA ASP A 595 14.31 -7.72 -7.83
C ASP A 595 15.49 -7.72 -8.81
N TYR A 596 15.35 -7.03 -9.94
CA TYR A 596 16.33 -6.99 -11.04
C TYR A 596 16.58 -5.55 -11.50
N PRO A 597 17.42 -4.76 -10.79
CA PRO A 597 17.58 -3.33 -11.06
C PRO A 597 17.91 -2.97 -12.52
N LYS A 598 18.61 -3.84 -13.24
CA LYS A 598 18.95 -3.66 -14.67
C LYS A 598 17.72 -3.61 -15.58
N MET A 599 16.57 -4.14 -15.13
CA MET A 599 15.32 -4.08 -15.89
C MET A 599 14.75 -2.68 -16.06
N GLN A 600 15.21 -1.70 -15.31
CA GLN A 600 14.88 -0.28 -15.57
C GLN A 600 15.30 0.19 -16.96
N SER A 601 16.33 -0.41 -17.54
CA SER A 601 16.87 -0.08 -18.86
C SER A 601 16.49 -1.10 -19.95
N ALA A 602 15.55 -2.01 -19.67
CA ALA A 602 15.11 -2.99 -20.65
C ALA A 602 14.45 -2.33 -21.87
N SER A 603 14.69 -2.88 -23.04
CA SER A 603 14.17 -2.35 -24.31
C SER A 603 12.69 -2.67 -24.55
N CYS A 604 12.11 -3.62 -23.81
CA CYS A 604 10.70 -3.99 -23.91
C CYS A 604 9.82 -3.07 -23.07
N ASP A 605 8.59 -2.84 -23.53
CA ASP A 605 7.57 -2.14 -22.75
C ASP A 605 7.14 -3.03 -21.57
N GLN A 606 7.40 -2.59 -20.36
CA GLN A 606 7.09 -3.29 -19.12
C GLN A 606 5.87 -2.72 -18.40
N SER A 607 5.09 -1.84 -19.04
CA SER A 607 3.96 -1.14 -18.41
C SER A 607 2.88 -2.07 -17.85
N MET A 608 2.83 -3.32 -18.32
CA MET A 608 1.91 -4.38 -17.89
C MET A 608 2.65 -5.61 -17.33
N SER A 609 3.93 -5.47 -17.00
CA SER A 609 4.74 -6.54 -16.42
C SER A 609 5.01 -6.29 -14.94
N PHE A 610 4.90 -7.35 -14.13
CA PHE A 610 5.18 -7.29 -12.71
C PHE A 610 5.64 -8.65 -12.15
N MET A 611 6.29 -8.60 -10.99
CA MET A 611 6.63 -9.79 -10.23
C MET A 611 5.56 -10.05 -9.16
N LEU A 612 5.16 -11.30 -9.00
CA LEU A 612 4.49 -11.82 -7.82
C LEU A 612 5.54 -12.49 -6.93
N GLY A 613 5.84 -11.85 -5.80
CA GLY A 613 7.04 -12.19 -5.07
C GLY A 613 8.28 -12.02 -5.95
N ARG A 614 9.31 -12.81 -5.70
CA ARG A 614 10.56 -12.82 -6.51
C ARG A 614 10.57 -13.89 -7.60
N ASP A 615 9.59 -14.78 -7.61
CA ASP A 615 9.65 -16.05 -8.33
C ASP A 615 8.81 -16.07 -9.61
N LEU A 616 7.71 -15.31 -9.68
CA LEU A 616 6.81 -15.30 -10.82
C LEU A 616 6.80 -13.93 -11.51
N LEU A 617 7.09 -13.90 -12.81
CA LEU A 617 6.94 -12.73 -13.65
C LEU A 617 5.67 -12.86 -14.48
N VAL A 618 4.73 -11.98 -14.28
CA VAL A 618 3.51 -11.83 -15.08
C VAL A 618 3.78 -10.77 -16.12
N ALA A 619 3.55 -11.06 -17.41
CA ALA A 619 3.88 -10.16 -18.51
C ALA A 619 2.70 -10.04 -19.48
N ALA A 620 1.64 -9.37 -19.04
CA ALA A 620 0.47 -9.07 -19.88
C ALA A 620 0.84 -8.15 -21.05
N SER A 621 0.04 -8.19 -22.12
CA SER A 621 0.25 -7.32 -23.27
C SER A 621 0.23 -5.84 -22.86
N PRO A 622 1.22 -5.04 -23.25
CA PRO A 622 1.23 -3.59 -23.00
C PRO A 622 0.12 -2.85 -23.79
N LYS A 623 -0.45 -3.51 -24.81
CA LYS A 623 -1.58 -3.05 -25.60
C LYS A 623 -2.67 -4.13 -25.65
N PRO A 624 -3.32 -4.41 -24.52
CA PRO A 624 -4.29 -5.52 -24.44
C PRO A 624 -5.51 -5.34 -25.33
N GLU A 625 -5.81 -4.10 -25.75
CA GLU A 625 -6.85 -3.74 -26.73
C GLU A 625 -6.49 -4.11 -28.19
N GLN A 626 -5.23 -4.50 -28.43
CA GLN A 626 -4.74 -4.84 -29.77
C GLN A 626 -4.03 -6.21 -29.71
N PRO A 627 -4.63 -7.29 -30.22
CA PRO A 627 -4.03 -8.62 -30.16
C PRO A 627 -2.88 -8.78 -31.17
N ARG A 628 -1.80 -8.01 -30.97
CA ARG A 628 -0.58 -8.06 -31.79
C ARG A 628 0.56 -8.70 -31.03
N PRO A 629 1.48 -9.39 -31.70
CA PRO A 629 2.70 -9.90 -31.08
C PRO A 629 3.50 -8.77 -30.42
N TYR A 630 4.01 -9.03 -29.20
CA TYR A 630 4.86 -8.11 -28.45
C TYR A 630 6.07 -8.83 -27.87
N ASP A 631 7.10 -8.06 -27.53
CA ASP A 631 8.33 -8.59 -26.95
C ASP A 631 8.26 -8.49 -25.43
N ILE A 632 8.64 -9.59 -24.75
CA ILE A 632 8.82 -9.69 -23.32
C ILE A 632 10.31 -9.81 -23.04
N CYS A 633 10.85 -8.90 -22.23
CA CYS A 633 12.21 -8.99 -21.72
C CYS A 633 12.21 -9.68 -20.36
N LEU A 634 12.97 -10.76 -20.24
CA LEU A 634 13.23 -11.48 -19.01
C LEU A 634 14.52 -10.97 -18.37
N PRO A 635 14.65 -11.01 -17.04
CA PRO A 635 15.86 -10.54 -16.32
C PRO A 635 17.13 -11.42 -16.54
N GLY A 636 17.20 -12.13 -17.62
CA GLY A 636 18.31 -13.02 -18.01
C GLY A 636 17.81 -14.34 -18.58
N PRO A 637 18.72 -15.23 -18.99
CA PRO A 637 18.38 -16.52 -19.59
C PRO A 637 17.90 -17.54 -18.57
N GLY A 638 17.30 -18.63 -19.06
CA GLY A 638 16.96 -19.81 -18.27
C GLY A 638 15.64 -19.74 -17.51
N TRP A 639 14.82 -18.73 -17.75
CA TRP A 639 13.45 -18.67 -17.22
C TRP A 639 12.60 -19.81 -17.80
N TYR A 640 11.53 -20.15 -17.09
CA TYR A 640 10.62 -21.20 -17.47
C TYR A 640 9.25 -20.60 -17.79
N ASP A 641 8.58 -21.14 -18.81
CA ASP A 641 7.15 -20.89 -19.01
C ASP A 641 6.36 -21.58 -17.89
N TYR A 642 5.54 -20.82 -17.20
CA TYR A 642 4.78 -21.30 -16.05
C TYR A 642 3.78 -22.41 -16.39
N TRP A 643 3.13 -22.30 -17.55
CA TRP A 643 2.06 -23.21 -17.94
C TRP A 643 2.57 -24.55 -18.46
N SER A 644 3.63 -24.53 -19.23
CA SER A 644 4.24 -25.76 -19.77
C SER A 644 5.36 -26.34 -18.90
N GLY A 645 5.95 -25.54 -18.02
CA GLY A 645 7.14 -25.91 -17.25
C GLY A 645 8.42 -26.03 -18.07
N LEU A 646 8.40 -25.64 -19.35
CA LEU A 646 9.56 -25.75 -20.24
C LEU A 646 10.53 -24.57 -20.05
N PRO A 647 11.84 -24.81 -20.09
CA PRO A 647 12.83 -23.75 -20.05
C PRO A 647 12.84 -22.95 -21.34
N LEU A 648 13.07 -21.65 -21.23
CA LEU A 648 13.20 -20.74 -22.35
C LEU A 648 14.67 -20.63 -22.79
N SER A 649 14.90 -20.60 -24.08
CA SER A 649 16.24 -20.51 -24.67
C SER A 649 16.78 -19.08 -24.75
N SER A 650 15.91 -18.08 -24.55
CA SER A 650 16.23 -16.65 -24.68
C SER A 650 15.67 -15.84 -23.53
N ASP A 651 16.32 -14.75 -23.20
CA ASP A 651 15.85 -13.70 -22.30
C ASP A 651 14.91 -12.69 -22.99
N LYS A 652 14.66 -12.87 -24.29
CA LYS A 652 13.70 -12.11 -25.06
C LYS A 652 12.72 -13.06 -25.73
N VAL A 653 11.45 -12.94 -25.36
CA VAL A 653 10.36 -13.81 -25.81
C VAL A 653 9.39 -12.99 -26.63
N LYS A 654 9.02 -13.48 -27.81
CA LYS A 654 7.94 -12.91 -28.60
C LYS A 654 6.65 -13.65 -28.30
N GLU A 655 5.68 -12.96 -27.73
CA GLU A 655 4.38 -13.53 -27.39
C GLU A 655 3.31 -13.04 -28.34
N THR A 656 2.39 -13.94 -28.73
CA THR A 656 1.18 -13.58 -29.49
C THR A 656 -0.03 -13.75 -28.55
N PRO A 657 -0.73 -12.65 -28.19
CA PRO A 657 -1.82 -12.73 -27.26
C PRO A 657 -2.95 -13.64 -27.75
N THR A 658 -3.40 -14.56 -26.91
CA THR A 658 -4.67 -15.27 -27.04
C THR A 658 -5.51 -15.02 -25.79
N LEU A 659 -6.81 -15.19 -25.89
CA LEU A 659 -7.68 -14.93 -24.72
C LEU A 659 -7.49 -15.97 -23.61
N GLU A 660 -7.03 -17.17 -23.97
CA GLU A 660 -6.87 -18.28 -23.02
C GLU A 660 -5.53 -18.26 -22.29
N ARG A 661 -4.63 -17.32 -22.63
CA ARG A 661 -3.25 -17.35 -22.11
C ARG A 661 -2.79 -15.98 -21.63
N LEU A 662 -2.52 -15.89 -20.32
CA LEU A 662 -1.70 -14.84 -19.74
C LEU A 662 -0.24 -15.35 -19.65
N PRO A 663 0.73 -14.67 -20.26
CA PRO A 663 2.14 -15.05 -20.12
C PRO A 663 2.62 -14.88 -18.68
N VAL A 664 3.04 -15.98 -18.09
CA VAL A 664 3.65 -16.03 -16.76
C VAL A 664 4.91 -16.86 -16.86
N PHE A 665 5.98 -16.37 -16.23
CA PHE A 665 7.28 -17.01 -16.26
C PHE A 665 7.80 -17.25 -14.86
N VAL A 666 8.53 -18.34 -14.67
CA VAL A 666 9.12 -18.72 -13.40
C VAL A 666 10.63 -18.48 -13.43
N ARG A 667 11.13 -17.85 -12.39
CA ARG A 667 12.56 -17.61 -12.21
C ARG A 667 13.34 -18.92 -12.11
N PRO A 668 14.48 -19.06 -12.80
CA PRO A 668 15.38 -20.20 -12.59
C PRO A 668 15.86 -20.26 -11.12
N GLY A 669 15.80 -21.43 -10.53
CA GLY A 669 16.09 -21.65 -9.11
C GLY A 669 14.91 -21.35 -8.17
N SER A 670 13.67 -21.36 -8.65
CA SER A 670 12.48 -21.26 -7.81
C SER A 670 11.93 -22.63 -7.41
N ILE A 671 11.36 -22.70 -6.20
CA ILE A 671 10.58 -23.84 -5.74
C ILE A 671 9.19 -23.29 -5.36
N ILE A 672 8.19 -23.57 -6.18
CA ILE A 672 6.82 -23.08 -6.04
C ILE A 672 5.97 -24.14 -5.35
N ALA A 673 5.37 -23.77 -4.21
CA ALA A 673 4.45 -24.64 -3.50
C ALA A 673 3.01 -24.44 -4.03
N LYS A 674 2.34 -25.52 -4.36
CA LYS A 674 0.92 -25.55 -4.74
C LYS A 674 0.13 -26.55 -3.88
N GLN A 675 -1.19 -26.41 -3.91
CA GLN A 675 -2.11 -27.31 -3.21
C GLN A 675 -3.19 -27.84 -4.13
N PRO A 676 -3.84 -28.96 -3.79
CA PRO A 676 -5.07 -29.39 -4.43
C PRO A 676 -6.14 -28.28 -4.41
N LEU A 677 -6.95 -28.24 -5.46
CA LEU A 677 -8.01 -27.25 -5.57
C LEU A 677 -9.03 -27.41 -4.43
N VAL A 678 -9.39 -26.28 -3.85
CA VAL A 678 -10.45 -26.13 -2.85
C VAL A 678 -11.44 -25.06 -3.33
N GLN A 679 -12.70 -25.10 -2.83
CA GLN A 679 -13.70 -24.09 -3.18
C GLN A 679 -13.65 -22.86 -2.29
N SER A 680 -12.97 -22.93 -1.14
CA SER A 680 -12.70 -21.82 -0.25
C SER A 680 -11.45 -22.11 0.60
N THR A 681 -10.86 -21.06 1.18
CA THR A 681 -9.72 -21.20 2.11
C THR A 681 -10.11 -21.85 3.46
N SER A 682 -11.40 -21.98 3.75
CA SER A 682 -11.89 -22.69 4.92
C SER A 682 -11.88 -24.21 4.73
N GLU A 683 -11.75 -24.69 3.50
CA GLU A 683 -11.61 -26.11 3.21
C GLU A 683 -10.17 -26.58 3.44
N LYS A 684 -10.05 -27.75 4.06
CA LYS A 684 -8.77 -28.43 4.17
C LYS A 684 -8.44 -29.11 2.84
N PRO A 685 -7.31 -28.76 2.17
CA PRO A 685 -6.95 -29.44 0.92
C PRO A 685 -6.81 -30.94 1.11
N ASN A 686 -7.31 -31.72 0.15
CA ASN A 686 -7.26 -33.17 0.18
C ASN A 686 -6.30 -33.71 -0.89
N GLY A 687 -5.09 -34.07 -0.47
CA GLY A 687 -4.04 -34.57 -1.34
C GLY A 687 -2.65 -34.11 -0.91
N PRO A 688 -1.62 -34.22 -1.75
CA PRO A 688 -0.26 -33.84 -1.44
C PRO A 688 -0.08 -32.30 -1.45
N LEU A 689 0.95 -31.83 -0.73
CA LEU A 689 1.58 -30.57 -1.08
C LEU A 689 2.39 -30.79 -2.36
N GLU A 690 2.20 -29.96 -3.37
CA GLU A 690 2.93 -30.05 -4.63
C GLU A 690 4.09 -29.04 -4.62
N LEU A 691 5.33 -29.52 -4.81
CA LEU A 691 6.52 -28.71 -4.96
C LEU A 691 6.99 -28.76 -6.40
N HIS A 692 6.89 -27.64 -7.09
CA HIS A 692 7.37 -27.46 -8.45
C HIS A 692 8.78 -26.86 -8.41
N VAL A 693 9.79 -27.64 -8.72
CA VAL A 693 11.19 -27.23 -8.72
C VAL A 693 11.60 -26.81 -10.13
N TYR A 694 12.06 -25.58 -10.26
CA TYR A 694 12.57 -25.00 -11.51
C TYR A 694 14.10 -24.83 -11.39
N PRO A 695 14.90 -25.79 -11.87
CA PRO A 695 16.33 -25.80 -11.65
C PRO A 695 17.05 -24.52 -12.10
N GLY A 696 18.03 -24.06 -11.32
CA GLY A 696 18.82 -22.86 -11.59
C GLY A 696 19.79 -22.56 -10.46
N ALA A 697 20.62 -21.54 -10.63
CA ALA A 697 21.46 -21.04 -9.54
C ALA A 697 20.58 -20.47 -8.41
N ASP A 698 21.09 -20.45 -7.18
CA ASP A 698 20.38 -19.92 -5.99
C ASP A 698 18.98 -20.54 -5.81
N CYS A 699 18.89 -21.86 -5.92
CA CYS A 699 17.66 -22.62 -5.89
C CYS A 699 17.07 -22.63 -4.46
N ARG A 700 15.91 -22.00 -4.29
CA ARG A 700 15.28 -21.83 -2.98
C ARG A 700 13.76 -21.64 -3.08
N GLY A 701 13.08 -22.01 -2.02
CA GLY A 701 11.67 -21.75 -1.77
C GLY A 701 11.38 -21.73 -0.27
N GLU A 702 10.17 -21.41 0.09
CA GLU A 702 9.72 -21.44 1.48
C GLU A 702 8.29 -22.01 1.57
N ILE A 703 8.04 -22.78 2.59
CA ILE A 703 6.70 -23.19 3.01
C ILE A 703 6.38 -22.40 4.27
N TYR A 704 5.26 -21.71 4.26
CA TYR A 704 4.67 -21.07 5.44
C TYR A 704 3.22 -21.47 5.60
N LEU A 705 2.85 -21.83 6.84
CA LEU A 705 1.48 -22.19 7.22
C LEU A 705 1.18 -21.71 8.63
N ASP A 706 -0.07 -21.35 8.85
CA ASP A 706 -0.71 -21.20 10.16
C ASP A 706 -2.21 -21.52 10.01
N ASP A 707 -3.05 -21.10 10.94
CA ASP A 707 -4.50 -21.31 10.84
C ASP A 707 -5.21 -20.32 9.91
N GLY A 708 -4.47 -19.39 9.31
CA GLY A 708 -4.97 -18.40 8.36
C GLY A 708 -5.73 -17.23 8.96
N VAL A 709 -5.98 -17.20 10.27
CA VAL A 709 -6.85 -16.18 10.88
C VAL A 709 -6.34 -15.62 12.21
N SER A 710 -5.51 -16.33 12.95
CA SER A 710 -5.07 -15.92 14.30
C SER A 710 -3.92 -14.91 14.24
N VAL A 711 -3.93 -13.93 15.16
CA VAL A 711 -2.82 -12.97 15.34
C VAL A 711 -1.59 -13.68 15.94
N LYS A 712 -1.79 -14.54 16.91
CA LYS A 712 -0.73 -15.25 17.67
C LYS A 712 -0.91 -16.77 17.63
N GLY A 713 -1.35 -17.30 16.48
CA GLY A 713 -1.49 -18.73 16.26
C GLY A 713 -0.15 -19.45 16.12
N ALA A 714 -0.20 -20.80 16.26
CA ALA A 714 0.94 -21.62 15.87
C ALA A 714 1.21 -21.46 14.38
N SER A 715 2.47 -21.45 13.99
CA SER A 715 2.88 -21.41 12.58
C SER A 715 3.87 -22.54 12.27
N LEU A 716 4.09 -22.79 10.99
CA LEU A 716 5.13 -23.62 10.44
C LEU A 716 5.85 -22.84 9.37
N ARG A 717 7.17 -22.78 9.45
CA ARG A 717 8.05 -22.28 8.39
C ARG A 717 9.10 -23.34 8.09
N GLN A 718 9.37 -23.55 6.79
CA GLN A 718 10.41 -24.45 6.34
C GLN A 718 11.04 -23.94 5.06
N ALA A 719 12.33 -23.65 5.09
CA ALA A 719 13.10 -23.30 3.92
C ALA A 719 13.35 -24.54 3.05
N LEU A 720 13.35 -24.34 1.74
CA LEU A 720 13.66 -25.33 0.73
C LEU A 720 14.84 -24.84 -0.08
N THR A 721 15.81 -25.73 -0.38
CA THR A 721 16.92 -25.43 -1.29
C THR A 721 17.11 -26.56 -2.27
N CYS A 722 17.66 -26.28 -3.44
CA CYS A 722 18.09 -27.36 -4.34
C CYS A 722 19.49 -27.10 -4.90
N THR A 723 20.22 -28.20 -5.15
CA THR A 723 21.49 -28.18 -5.87
C THR A 723 21.32 -28.87 -7.20
N VAL A 724 21.73 -28.20 -8.27
CA VAL A 724 21.63 -28.71 -9.64
C VAL A 724 23.01 -29.14 -10.13
N THR A 725 23.12 -30.37 -10.57
CA THR A 725 24.34 -30.92 -11.18
C THR A 725 24.00 -31.56 -12.54
N PRO A 726 25.00 -31.88 -13.38
CA PRO A 726 24.73 -32.63 -14.60
C PRO A 726 24.08 -34.00 -14.37
N ALA A 727 24.30 -34.60 -13.19
CA ALA A 727 23.76 -35.93 -12.83
C ALA A 727 22.32 -35.86 -12.29
N GLY A 728 21.86 -34.69 -11.83
CA GLY A 728 20.51 -34.57 -11.26
C GLY A 728 20.28 -33.32 -10.42
N VAL A 729 19.13 -33.31 -9.75
CA VAL A 729 18.71 -32.28 -8.80
C VAL A 729 18.64 -32.90 -7.41
N SER A 730 19.24 -32.22 -6.41
CA SER A 730 19.14 -32.60 -5.01
C SER A 730 18.31 -31.58 -4.28
N LEU A 731 17.12 -31.94 -3.79
CA LEU A 731 16.22 -31.10 -3.01
C LEU A 731 16.46 -31.32 -1.51
N SER A 732 16.67 -30.25 -0.77
CA SER A 732 16.87 -30.28 0.69
C SER A 732 15.79 -29.50 1.41
N PHE A 733 15.28 -30.07 2.51
CA PHE A 733 14.35 -29.42 3.43
C PHE A 733 15.15 -28.92 4.63
N GLY A 734 15.12 -27.61 4.87
CA GLY A 734 15.71 -27.00 6.05
C GLY A 734 14.98 -27.39 7.35
N ALA A 735 15.53 -26.99 8.49
CA ALA A 735 14.92 -27.24 9.77
C ALA A 735 13.52 -26.62 9.83
N ARG A 736 12.55 -27.42 10.27
CA ARG A 736 11.18 -26.97 10.50
C ARG A 736 11.13 -26.04 11.70
N GLN A 737 10.63 -24.82 11.49
CA GLN A 737 10.38 -23.84 12.55
C GLN A 737 8.89 -23.81 12.88
N GLY A 738 8.57 -23.79 14.19
CA GLY A 738 7.18 -23.74 14.65
C GLY A 738 6.49 -25.11 14.78
N ARG A 739 5.23 -25.07 15.23
CA ARG A 739 4.50 -26.29 15.68
C ARG A 739 3.19 -26.53 14.93
N PHE A 740 2.81 -25.70 13.97
CA PHE A 740 1.58 -25.89 13.21
C PHE A 740 1.62 -27.21 12.44
N ALA A 741 0.56 -28.00 12.52
CA ALA A 741 0.48 -29.28 11.82
C ALA A 741 0.08 -29.05 10.36
N PRO A 742 0.87 -29.51 9.37
CA PRO A 742 0.48 -29.39 7.97
C PRO A 742 -0.77 -30.23 7.67
N TRP A 743 -1.53 -29.80 6.65
CA TRP A 743 -2.71 -30.53 6.19
C TRP A 743 -2.34 -31.78 5.36
N TRP A 744 -1.17 -31.82 4.74
CA TRP A 744 -0.70 -32.92 3.90
C TRP A 744 0.01 -34.02 4.70
N LYS A 745 -0.08 -35.23 4.17
CA LYS A 745 0.71 -36.40 4.59
C LYS A 745 1.79 -36.77 3.57
N THR A 746 1.61 -36.33 2.33
CA THR A 746 2.51 -36.59 1.19
C THR A 746 2.91 -35.28 0.58
N ILE A 747 4.13 -35.20 0.08
CA ILE A 747 4.65 -34.12 -0.75
C ILE A 747 4.95 -34.69 -2.13
N ALA A 748 4.34 -34.16 -3.18
CA ALA A 748 4.64 -34.50 -4.56
C ALA A 748 5.65 -33.50 -5.11
N VAL A 749 6.74 -33.98 -5.69
CA VAL A 749 7.81 -33.14 -6.24
C VAL A 749 7.87 -33.32 -7.75
N THR A 750 7.73 -32.22 -8.48
CA THR A 750 7.89 -32.15 -9.94
C THR A 750 9.10 -31.30 -10.27
N VAL A 751 10.08 -31.86 -11.03
CA VAL A 751 11.24 -31.11 -11.52
C VAL A 751 11.00 -30.72 -12.98
N HIS A 752 10.92 -29.41 -13.23
CA HIS A 752 10.67 -28.86 -14.56
C HIS A 752 11.91 -28.81 -15.44
N GLY A 753 11.72 -28.91 -16.75
CA GLY A 753 12.80 -28.81 -17.74
C GLY A 753 13.84 -29.94 -17.72
N ALA A 754 13.57 -31.02 -16.99
CA ALA A 754 14.48 -32.15 -16.84
C ALA A 754 13.84 -33.42 -17.44
N GLN A 755 14.04 -33.66 -18.71
CA GLN A 755 13.92 -35.01 -19.20
C GLN A 755 15.12 -35.80 -18.65
N GLU A 756 14.88 -36.84 -17.81
CA GLU A 756 15.85 -37.80 -17.29
C GLU A 756 16.80 -37.34 -16.16
N ARG A 757 16.59 -36.24 -15.48
CA ARG A 757 17.43 -35.90 -14.31
C ARG A 757 16.98 -36.67 -13.06
N LYS A 758 17.92 -37.39 -12.42
CA LYS A 758 17.68 -38.08 -11.16
C LYS A 758 17.39 -37.06 -10.05
N LEU A 759 16.25 -37.18 -9.39
CA LEU A 759 15.94 -36.40 -8.18
C LEU A 759 16.45 -37.15 -6.95
N THR A 760 17.22 -36.47 -6.12
CA THR A 760 17.63 -36.92 -4.79
C THR A 760 17.04 -36.00 -3.73
N ILE A 761 16.57 -36.54 -2.61
CA ILE A 761 16.01 -35.80 -1.53
C ILE A 761 16.81 -36.03 -0.26
N ASN A 762 17.38 -34.95 0.24
CA ASN A 762 18.12 -34.91 1.51
C ASN A 762 17.24 -34.25 2.59
N ASP A 763 17.49 -34.56 3.86
CA ASP A 763 16.82 -33.96 5.02
C ASP A 763 15.28 -34.03 4.94
N GLN A 764 14.75 -35.21 4.67
CA GLN A 764 13.30 -35.45 4.53
C GLN A 764 12.52 -34.94 5.75
N PRO A 765 11.35 -34.29 5.57
CA PRO A 765 10.47 -33.93 6.66
C PRO A 765 9.96 -35.19 7.35
N ARG A 766 10.14 -35.32 8.66
CA ARG A 766 9.81 -36.52 9.46
C ARG A 766 8.35 -36.97 9.40
N ALA A 767 7.46 -36.19 8.81
CA ALA A 767 6.02 -36.43 8.84
C ALA A 767 5.36 -36.57 7.46
N ALA A 768 6.12 -36.63 6.35
CA ALA A 768 5.55 -36.72 5.00
C ALA A 768 6.22 -37.80 4.15
N THR A 769 5.43 -38.58 3.42
CA THR A 769 5.91 -39.40 2.31
C THR A 769 6.17 -38.52 1.10
N ILE A 770 7.25 -38.75 0.38
CA ILE A 770 7.61 -37.99 -0.81
C ILE A 770 7.37 -38.83 -2.06
N GLU A 771 6.56 -38.29 -2.98
CA GLU A 771 6.31 -38.86 -4.29
C GLU A 771 7.02 -38.00 -5.35
N ILE A 772 7.79 -38.65 -6.24
CA ILE A 772 8.41 -38.02 -7.40
C ILE A 772 7.48 -38.16 -8.58
N ARG A 773 7.12 -37.07 -9.22
CA ARG A 773 6.25 -37.02 -10.41
C ARG A 773 6.98 -36.41 -11.61
#